data_98b161caec40dfb3208ea0fbef61df21
#
_entry.id   98b161caec40dfb3208ea0fbef61df21
#
_cell.length_a   1.000
_cell.length_b   1.000
_cell.length_c   1.000
_cell.angle_alpha   90.00
_cell.angle_beta   90.00
_cell.angle_gamma   90.00
#
_symmetry.space_group_name_H-M   'P 1'
#
loop_
_entity.id
_entity.type
_entity.pdbx_description
1 polymer ?
#
loop_
_entity_poly.entity_id
_entity_poly.type
_entity_poly.pdbx_seq_one_letter_code
_entity_poly.pdbx_strand_id
1 'polypeptide(L)'
;MLASRQVLGHVARSRAAVGSLGLRRCMATVTDSPLDRKVKQNNWEEGNFINYKKMSENLAIVRSRLNRPLTYAEKILYSHLDDPEGQDISRGNSYLKLRPDRVACQDATAQMAILQFMSAGMPSVANPSTVHCDHLIEAQIGGEKDLDRAVSINEEVYNFLSSACAKYNIGFWKPGSGIIHQILLENYAFPGGLLIGTDSHTPNAGGLGMCAIGVGGADAVDVMANLPWELKAPKIIGVKLTGTLSGWTSPKDIILKVAGILTVKGGPGVDSVSATEIGATTSVFPFNDRMYDYLAATKRKDIGDFSRVYAKDLREDEGAEYDQLVEINLSELEPHINGPFTPDLATPISKFSEAVKANNWPEELKVGLIGSCTNSSYEDMSRAASIAEDAMAHGLKAKSAFFVTPGSEQIRATIARDGQLQTFEEYGGVVLANACGPCIGQWDRRDVKKGDANSIISSYNRNFTGRNDGNPATHSFVTSPDLVVAMTVAGSLSFNPLTDKLKDKDGKEFSLKPPTGDGLPTRGYDPGMDTYQAPPADRTTVQVQVSPSSDRLQVLQPFNEWDGKDYIDTPILIKTQGKTTTDHISMAGPWLKYRGHLDNISNNMLIGAMNAANGEANKIQNFTNGSWDAVPAVARDYKAKGIKWVVIGDWNYGEGSSREHAALEPRHLGGVAIITRSFARIHETNLKKQGMLPLTFSNPEDYDKIPTDAKVDLKATELEVGKPITMVVKPKDGKPFEVKLSHTFNAGQIEWFKNGSALNTMAKANK
;
A
#
# COMPACT_ATOMS: atom_id res chain seq x y z
N MET A 1 -1.85 67.23 -17.16
CA MET A 1 -1.50 68.04 -18.35
C MET A 1 -0.93 67.06 -19.37
N LEU A 2 -1.70 66.78 -20.41
CA LEU A 2 -1.44 67.09 -21.83
C LEU A 2 -0.26 66.29 -22.41
N ALA A 3 -0.28 65.60 -23.52
CA ALA A 3 -1.30 65.29 -24.53
C ALA A 3 -0.72 64.23 -25.49
N SER A 4 -1.61 63.40 -25.96
CA SER A 4 -1.77 62.77 -27.27
C SER A 4 -0.88 63.20 -28.44
N ARG A 5 -0.52 62.26 -29.35
CA ARG A 5 -0.81 62.36 -30.79
C ARG A 5 -0.52 61.05 -31.54
N GLN A 6 -1.56 60.63 -32.27
CA GLN A 6 -1.55 59.67 -33.37
C GLN A 6 -0.80 60.24 -34.60
N VAL A 7 -0.25 59.39 -35.45
CA VAL A 7 -0.22 59.59 -36.92
C VAL A 7 -0.38 58.26 -37.65
N LEU A 8 -1.33 58.23 -38.55
CA LEU A 8 -1.66 57.23 -39.57
C LEU A 8 -0.86 57.44 -40.89
N GLY A 9 -0.80 56.35 -41.65
CA GLY A 9 -0.69 56.35 -43.11
C GLY A 9 0.61 55.76 -43.68
N HIS A 10 0.74 54.95 -44.68
CA HIS A 10 -0.03 54.83 -45.92
C HIS A 10 0.29 53.47 -46.59
N VAL A 11 -0.71 53.00 -47.34
CA VAL A 11 -0.70 51.84 -48.22
C VAL A 11 0.09 52.15 -49.51
N ALA A 12 0.87 51.17 -50.04
CA ALA A 12 1.20 51.09 -51.48
C ALA A 12 1.23 49.64 -51.97
N ARG A 13 0.33 49.36 -52.92
CA ARG A 13 0.30 48.15 -53.73
C ARG A 13 1.32 48.25 -54.85
N SER A 14 2.02 47.18 -55.19
CA SER A 14 2.49 46.93 -56.53
C SER A 14 2.37 45.43 -56.87
N ARG A 15 1.83 45.22 -58.11
CA ARG A 15 1.55 43.93 -58.77
C ARG A 15 2.75 43.45 -59.60
N ALA A 16 2.81 42.11 -59.67
CA ALA A 16 3.18 41.23 -60.79
C ALA A 16 4.66 41.01 -61.16
N ALA A 17 5.03 39.73 -61.06
CA ALA A 17 5.62 39.00 -62.16
C ALA A 17 5.48 37.49 -61.99
N VAL A 18 4.89 36.83 -62.96
CA VAL A 18 4.76 35.37 -63.10
C VAL A 18 6.09 34.80 -63.52
N GLY A 19 6.58 33.81 -62.80
CA GLY A 19 7.74 33.01 -63.18
C GLY A 19 7.52 31.54 -62.75
N SER A 20 7.20 30.72 -63.77
CA SER A 20 7.11 29.26 -63.63
C SER A 20 8.47 28.65 -63.34
N LEU A 21 8.63 27.91 -62.29
CA LEU A 21 9.74 26.98 -62.06
C LEU A 21 9.35 25.84 -61.12
N GLY A 22 9.37 24.66 -61.68
CA GLY A 22 9.79 23.40 -61.04
C GLY A 22 9.04 22.91 -59.82
N LEU A 23 8.04 22.01 -60.02
CA LEU A 23 7.61 21.07 -59.01
C LEU A 23 8.82 20.27 -58.50
N ARG A 24 9.44 20.70 -57.41
CA ARG A 24 10.15 19.80 -56.52
C ARG A 24 9.12 19.26 -55.54
N ARG A 25 8.77 17.98 -55.69
CA ARG A 25 8.13 17.18 -54.65
C ARG A 25 9.03 17.22 -53.40
N CYS A 26 8.78 18.11 -52.48
CA CYS A 26 9.16 17.88 -51.09
C CYS A 26 8.37 16.66 -50.62
N MET A 27 9.04 15.51 -50.49
CA MET A 27 8.55 14.47 -49.61
C MET A 27 8.43 15.13 -48.21
N ALA A 28 7.22 15.47 -47.82
CA ALA A 28 6.92 15.77 -46.46
C ALA A 28 7.28 14.50 -45.67
N THR A 29 8.31 14.56 -44.85
CA THR A 29 8.48 13.65 -43.75
C THR A 29 7.16 13.63 -43.04
N VAL A 30 6.49 12.48 -42.99
CA VAL A 30 5.33 12.25 -42.17
C VAL A 30 5.84 12.49 -40.73
N THR A 31 5.64 13.71 -40.24
CA THR A 31 5.80 13.98 -38.81
C THR A 31 4.70 13.18 -38.15
N ASP A 32 5.07 12.15 -37.40
CA ASP A 32 4.15 11.40 -36.55
C ASP A 32 3.24 12.41 -35.81
N SER A 33 1.94 12.16 -35.86
CA SER A 33 0.99 12.97 -35.11
C SER A 33 1.48 13.05 -33.65
N PRO A 34 1.40 14.18 -32.99
CA PRO A 34 1.71 14.28 -31.54
C PRO A 34 1.02 13.22 -30.71
N LEU A 35 -0.12 12.68 -31.18
CA LEU A 35 -0.90 11.61 -30.56
C LEU A 35 -0.27 10.21 -30.72
N ASP A 36 0.60 10.00 -31.72
CA ASP A 36 1.26 8.70 -32.00
C ASP A 36 2.71 8.66 -31.47
N ARG A 37 3.12 9.64 -30.69
CA ARG A 37 4.46 9.72 -30.08
C ARG A 37 4.73 8.53 -29.20
N LYS A 38 5.88 7.86 -29.39
CA LYS A 38 6.38 6.81 -28.48
C LYS A 38 7.16 7.45 -27.34
N VAL A 39 6.60 7.37 -26.12
CA VAL A 39 7.24 7.82 -24.90
C VAL A 39 7.46 6.62 -23.99
N LYS A 40 8.71 6.41 -23.53
CA LYS A 40 9.04 5.32 -22.62
C LYS A 40 8.32 5.51 -21.27
N GLN A 41 7.88 4.41 -20.66
CA GLN A 41 7.30 4.46 -19.31
C GLN A 41 8.33 4.85 -18.25
N ASN A 42 9.58 4.42 -18.42
CA ASN A 42 10.68 4.71 -17.50
C ASN A 42 12.04 4.57 -18.23
N ASN A 43 13.12 4.89 -17.52
CA ASN A 43 14.50 4.85 -18.05
C ASN A 43 15.19 3.49 -17.91
N TRP A 44 14.59 2.52 -17.24
CA TRP A 44 15.22 1.26 -16.85
C TRP A 44 14.79 0.07 -17.71
N GLU A 45 13.61 0.16 -18.34
CA GLU A 45 12.98 -0.93 -19.07
C GLU A 45 12.81 -0.52 -20.55
N GLU A 46 13.65 -1.09 -21.41
CA GLU A 46 13.53 -0.83 -22.84
C GLU A 46 12.30 -1.55 -23.44
N GLY A 47 11.65 -0.89 -24.39
CA GLY A 47 10.50 -1.47 -25.11
C GLY A 47 9.14 -1.22 -24.46
N ASN A 48 9.08 -0.65 -23.25
CA ASN A 48 7.83 -0.29 -22.60
C ASN A 48 7.46 1.17 -22.84
N PHE A 49 6.32 1.40 -23.50
CA PHE A 49 5.86 2.73 -23.88
C PHE A 49 4.49 3.04 -23.30
N ILE A 50 4.25 4.32 -22.98
CA ILE A 50 2.94 4.82 -22.57
C ILE A 50 1.99 4.79 -23.77
N ASN A 51 0.81 4.19 -23.61
CA ASN A 51 -0.16 4.05 -24.68
C ASN A 51 -1.44 4.86 -24.42
N TYR A 52 -1.32 6.18 -24.35
CA TYR A 52 -2.49 7.06 -24.15
C TYR A 52 -3.48 6.99 -25.32
N LYS A 53 -3.04 6.64 -26.53
CA LYS A 53 -3.95 6.45 -27.65
C LYS A 53 -4.94 5.32 -27.38
N LYS A 54 -4.46 4.15 -26.95
CA LYS A 54 -5.31 3.02 -26.55
C LYS A 54 -6.21 3.38 -25.37
N MET A 55 -5.68 4.14 -24.40
CA MET A 55 -6.46 4.68 -23.29
C MET A 55 -7.67 5.48 -23.81
N SER A 56 -7.45 6.46 -24.69
CA SER A 56 -8.52 7.28 -25.26
C SER A 56 -9.51 6.46 -26.11
N GLU A 57 -9.04 5.47 -26.86
CA GLU A 57 -9.88 4.55 -27.65
C GLU A 57 -10.81 3.74 -26.73
N ASN A 58 -10.26 3.10 -25.68
CA ASN A 58 -11.06 2.37 -24.70
C ASN A 58 -12.06 3.28 -23.99
N LEU A 59 -11.65 4.49 -23.63
CA LEU A 59 -12.55 5.48 -23.00
C LEU A 59 -13.69 5.90 -23.93
N ALA A 60 -13.45 6.02 -25.24
CA ALA A 60 -14.50 6.34 -26.22
C ALA A 60 -15.57 5.21 -26.25
N ILE A 61 -15.15 3.94 -26.22
CA ILE A 61 -16.04 2.79 -26.15
C ILE A 61 -16.87 2.85 -24.86
N VAL A 62 -16.23 3.00 -23.70
CA VAL A 62 -16.91 3.02 -22.41
C VAL A 62 -17.86 4.20 -22.28
N ARG A 63 -17.47 5.40 -22.74
CA ARG A 63 -18.35 6.59 -22.77
C ARG A 63 -19.61 6.34 -23.59
N SER A 64 -19.50 5.68 -24.77
CA SER A 64 -20.66 5.35 -25.60
C SER A 64 -21.63 4.38 -24.90
N ARG A 65 -21.11 3.48 -24.04
CA ARG A 65 -21.92 2.52 -23.27
C ARG A 65 -22.59 3.15 -22.06
N LEU A 66 -21.85 3.94 -21.29
CA LEU A 66 -22.33 4.50 -20.03
C LEU A 66 -23.12 5.80 -20.20
N ASN A 67 -22.87 6.55 -21.29
CA ASN A 67 -23.53 7.83 -21.63
C ASN A 67 -23.62 8.81 -20.45
N ARG A 68 -22.53 8.96 -19.68
CA ARG A 68 -22.40 9.88 -18.54
C ARG A 68 -20.98 10.38 -18.37
N PRO A 69 -20.77 11.51 -17.68
CA PRO A 69 -19.44 11.96 -17.26
C PRO A 69 -18.74 10.92 -16.38
N LEU A 70 -17.41 10.86 -16.48
CA LEU A 70 -16.58 9.93 -15.74
C LEU A 70 -15.64 10.69 -14.78
N THR A 71 -15.46 10.15 -13.59
CA THR A 71 -14.40 10.59 -12.67
C THR A 71 -13.02 10.19 -13.21
N TYR A 72 -11.96 10.81 -12.72
CA TYR A 72 -10.62 10.46 -13.16
C TYR A 72 -10.25 9.01 -12.83
N ALA A 73 -10.60 8.53 -11.63
CA ALA A 73 -10.38 7.14 -11.25
C ALA A 73 -11.10 6.15 -12.19
N GLU A 74 -12.34 6.45 -12.59
CA GLU A 74 -13.05 5.65 -13.58
C GLU A 74 -12.36 5.65 -14.94
N LYS A 75 -11.87 6.79 -15.38
CA LYS A 75 -11.14 6.87 -16.66
C LYS A 75 -9.93 5.95 -16.67
N ILE A 76 -9.15 5.92 -15.59
CA ILE A 76 -8.00 5.03 -15.50
C ILE A 76 -8.46 3.56 -15.47
N LEU A 77 -9.36 3.20 -14.56
CA LEU A 77 -9.83 1.81 -14.45
C LEU A 77 -10.46 1.32 -15.75
N TYR A 78 -11.31 2.13 -16.37
CA TYR A 78 -12.05 1.73 -17.57
C TYR A 78 -11.19 1.73 -18.84
N SER A 79 -10.14 2.52 -18.89
CA SER A 79 -9.17 2.45 -19.99
C SER A 79 -8.30 1.18 -19.95
N HIS A 80 -8.20 0.53 -18.78
CA HIS A 80 -7.45 -0.71 -18.57
C HIS A 80 -8.31 -1.98 -18.54
N LEU A 81 -9.59 -1.89 -18.95
CA LEU A 81 -10.44 -3.06 -19.05
C LEU A 81 -9.88 -4.06 -20.08
N ASP A 82 -9.91 -5.33 -19.72
CA ASP A 82 -9.55 -6.44 -20.61
C ASP A 82 -10.53 -6.53 -21.81
N ASP A 83 -11.82 -6.32 -21.52
CA ASP A 83 -12.89 -6.24 -22.52
C ASP A 83 -13.71 -4.96 -22.28
N PRO A 84 -13.36 -3.83 -22.91
CA PRO A 84 -14.12 -2.58 -22.75
C PRO A 84 -15.49 -2.61 -23.42
N GLU A 85 -15.76 -3.55 -24.35
CA GLU A 85 -17.02 -3.64 -25.08
C GLU A 85 -18.08 -4.46 -24.34
N GLY A 86 -17.70 -5.60 -23.74
CA GLY A 86 -18.63 -6.60 -23.28
C GLY A 86 -18.81 -6.72 -21.77
N GLN A 87 -17.77 -6.45 -20.96
CA GLN A 87 -17.88 -6.69 -19.52
C GLN A 87 -18.79 -5.70 -18.80
N ASP A 88 -19.43 -6.15 -17.73
CA ASP A 88 -20.27 -5.31 -16.88
C ASP A 88 -19.43 -4.28 -16.12
N ILE A 89 -19.95 -3.03 -16.04
CA ILE A 89 -19.31 -1.89 -15.39
C ILE A 89 -20.34 -1.23 -14.47
N SER A 90 -20.36 -1.65 -13.19
CA SER A 90 -21.28 -1.13 -12.19
C SER A 90 -20.55 -0.94 -10.87
N ARG A 91 -20.46 0.33 -10.38
CA ARG A 91 -19.81 0.66 -9.10
C ARG A 91 -20.43 -0.15 -7.96
N GLY A 92 -19.59 -0.72 -7.11
CA GLY A 92 -19.98 -1.52 -5.95
C GLY A 92 -20.51 -2.93 -6.27
N ASN A 93 -20.77 -3.28 -7.53
CA ASN A 93 -21.43 -4.52 -7.92
C ASN A 93 -20.59 -5.43 -8.82
N SER A 94 -20.13 -4.94 -9.98
CA SER A 94 -19.42 -5.76 -10.96
C SER A 94 -17.96 -6.01 -10.57
N TYR A 95 -17.39 -7.10 -11.09
CA TYR A 95 -15.95 -7.35 -11.05
C TYR A 95 -15.34 -6.92 -12.38
N LEU A 96 -14.44 -5.93 -12.31
CA LEU A 96 -13.67 -5.46 -13.45
C LEU A 96 -12.50 -6.39 -13.70
N LYS A 97 -12.32 -6.85 -14.92
CA LYS A 97 -11.11 -7.54 -15.38
C LYS A 97 -10.18 -6.49 -16.00
N LEU A 98 -9.04 -6.28 -15.38
CA LEU A 98 -8.14 -5.18 -15.68
C LEU A 98 -6.78 -5.67 -16.17
N ARG A 99 -6.11 -4.87 -16.99
CA ARG A 99 -4.74 -5.09 -17.50
C ARG A 99 -3.82 -4.00 -16.93
N PRO A 100 -3.24 -4.20 -15.73
CA PRO A 100 -2.28 -3.24 -15.17
C PRO A 100 -1.05 -3.06 -16.06
N ASP A 101 -0.47 -1.85 -16.07
CA ASP A 101 0.76 -1.54 -16.79
C ASP A 101 1.97 -2.20 -16.15
N ARG A 102 1.96 -2.40 -14.83
CA ARG A 102 3.10 -2.98 -14.12
C ARG A 102 2.74 -3.58 -12.77
N VAL A 103 3.68 -4.39 -12.27
CA VAL A 103 3.67 -4.98 -10.93
C VAL A 103 4.86 -4.49 -10.13
N ALA A 104 4.67 -4.17 -8.85
CA ALA A 104 5.76 -3.87 -7.92
C ALA A 104 5.64 -4.73 -6.66
N CYS A 105 6.74 -5.36 -6.24
CA CYS A 105 6.77 -6.21 -5.06
C CYS A 105 7.82 -5.72 -4.06
N GLN A 106 7.48 -5.69 -2.76
CA GLN A 106 8.47 -5.48 -1.71
C GLN A 106 9.09 -6.84 -1.30
N ASP A 107 10.31 -6.83 -0.75
CA ASP A 107 11.13 -8.03 -0.53
C ASP A 107 10.49 -9.09 0.38
N ALA A 108 9.71 -8.71 1.38
CA ALA A 108 9.09 -9.69 2.28
C ALA A 108 7.95 -10.48 1.61
N THR A 109 7.18 -9.85 0.69
CA THR A 109 6.09 -10.52 -0.05
C THR A 109 6.54 -11.08 -1.39
N ALA A 110 7.57 -10.48 -2.02
CA ALA A 110 8.15 -10.97 -3.27
C ALA A 110 8.64 -12.40 -3.16
N GLN A 111 9.17 -12.82 -2.00
CA GLN A 111 9.62 -14.20 -1.79
C GLN A 111 8.53 -15.19 -2.15
N MET A 112 7.36 -15.05 -1.55
CA MET A 112 6.24 -15.96 -1.78
C MET A 112 5.62 -15.76 -3.18
N ALA A 113 5.50 -14.52 -3.67
CA ALA A 113 4.98 -14.25 -5.00
C ALA A 113 5.85 -14.90 -6.09
N ILE A 114 7.17 -14.76 -6.00
CA ILE A 114 8.10 -15.39 -6.96
C ILE A 114 8.07 -16.92 -6.85
N LEU A 115 8.04 -17.49 -5.64
CA LEU A 115 7.90 -18.94 -5.47
C LEU A 115 6.60 -19.47 -6.08
N GLN A 116 5.51 -18.72 -5.97
CA GLN A 116 4.25 -19.03 -6.65
C GLN A 116 4.39 -18.89 -8.18
N PHE A 117 5.02 -17.81 -8.67
CA PHE A 117 5.27 -17.65 -10.11
C PHE A 117 6.12 -18.79 -10.68
N MET A 118 7.15 -19.24 -9.95
CA MET A 118 7.95 -20.39 -10.34
C MET A 118 7.10 -21.66 -10.52
N SER A 119 6.11 -21.87 -9.65
CA SER A 119 5.20 -23.03 -9.75
C SER A 119 4.24 -22.96 -10.95
N ALA A 120 4.00 -21.77 -11.51
CA ALA A 120 3.23 -21.58 -12.73
C ALA A 120 4.00 -22.00 -14.00
N GLY A 121 5.31 -22.22 -13.93
CA GLY A 121 6.15 -22.74 -15.02
C GLY A 121 6.41 -21.76 -16.18
N MET A 122 6.17 -20.44 -15.97
CA MET A 122 6.39 -19.42 -16.98
C MET A 122 7.89 -19.11 -17.16
N PRO A 123 8.38 -18.87 -18.39
CA PRO A 123 9.79 -18.58 -18.65
C PRO A 123 10.22 -17.17 -18.24
N SER A 124 9.28 -16.21 -18.21
CA SER A 124 9.48 -14.82 -17.78
C SER A 124 8.14 -14.16 -17.48
N VAL A 125 8.18 -13.05 -16.73
CA VAL A 125 6.99 -12.22 -16.51
C VAL A 125 6.50 -11.61 -17.83
N ALA A 126 5.20 -11.52 -17.99
CA ALA A 126 4.57 -10.93 -19.16
C ALA A 126 4.44 -9.40 -19.06
N ASN A 127 4.30 -8.89 -17.85
CA ASN A 127 4.18 -7.47 -17.58
C ASN A 127 5.42 -6.94 -16.86
N PRO A 128 5.80 -5.68 -17.09
CA PRO A 128 6.90 -5.03 -16.37
C PRO A 128 6.75 -5.21 -14.86
N SER A 129 7.77 -5.76 -14.22
CA SER A 129 7.73 -6.08 -12.81
C SER A 129 9.03 -5.68 -12.12
N THR A 130 8.93 -5.22 -10.86
CA THR A 130 10.09 -4.86 -10.05
C THR A 130 9.98 -5.41 -8.64
N VAL A 131 11.14 -5.75 -8.03
CA VAL A 131 11.26 -6.11 -6.62
C VAL A 131 12.12 -5.07 -5.92
N HIS A 132 11.72 -4.67 -4.70
CA HIS A 132 12.35 -3.62 -3.91
C HIS A 132 12.65 -4.14 -2.50
N CYS A 133 13.88 -3.90 -2.02
CA CYS A 133 14.35 -4.42 -0.74
C CYS A 133 14.27 -3.34 0.34
N ASP A 134 13.11 -3.17 0.96
CA ASP A 134 12.81 -2.13 1.94
C ASP A 134 12.15 -2.61 3.25
N HIS A 135 11.77 -3.89 3.36
CA HIS A 135 11.04 -4.41 4.52
C HIS A 135 11.91 -5.24 5.48
N LEU A 136 13.02 -5.80 5.03
CA LEU A 136 13.89 -6.66 5.84
C LEU A 136 15.04 -5.92 6.54
N ILE A 137 15.00 -4.59 6.56
CA ILE A 137 16.00 -3.73 7.21
C ILE A 137 15.42 -3.23 8.53
N GLU A 138 15.97 -3.72 9.66
CA GLU A 138 15.55 -3.34 11.01
C GLU A 138 16.38 -2.17 11.52
N ALA A 139 15.72 -1.09 11.95
CA ALA A 139 16.35 0.07 12.54
C ALA A 139 16.85 -0.24 13.98
N GLN A 140 18.11 0.08 14.27
CA GLN A 140 18.72 -0.16 15.58
C GLN A 140 19.71 0.93 15.98
N ILE A 141 20.72 1.17 15.14
CA ILE A 141 21.87 2.04 15.49
C ILE A 141 21.93 3.26 14.56
N GLY A 142 21.64 3.05 13.26
CA GLY A 142 21.72 4.07 12.22
C GLY A 142 21.90 3.45 10.85
N GLY A 143 21.62 4.23 9.81
CA GLY A 143 21.38 3.74 8.46
C GLY A 143 22.41 2.78 7.87
N GLU A 144 23.70 3.15 7.87
CA GLU A 144 24.76 2.34 7.28
C GLU A 144 24.94 0.99 8.01
N LYS A 145 25.04 1.04 9.35
CA LYS A 145 25.26 -0.16 10.16
C LYS A 145 24.05 -1.12 10.13
N ASP A 146 22.84 -0.56 10.11
CA ASP A 146 21.62 -1.34 10.05
C ASP A 146 21.45 -1.99 8.68
N LEU A 147 21.87 -1.30 7.60
CA LEU A 147 21.89 -1.84 6.23
C LEU A 147 22.90 -2.98 6.11
N ASP A 148 24.14 -2.81 6.58
CA ASP A 148 25.19 -3.86 6.55
C ASP A 148 24.73 -5.10 7.30
N ARG A 149 24.14 -4.91 8.49
CA ARG A 149 23.58 -6.00 9.28
C ARG A 149 22.45 -6.72 8.52
N ALA A 150 21.52 -5.96 7.91
CA ALA A 150 20.41 -6.53 7.16
C ALA A 150 20.89 -7.34 5.94
N VAL A 151 21.87 -6.84 5.19
CA VAL A 151 22.48 -7.55 4.05
C VAL A 151 23.10 -8.87 4.50
N SER A 152 23.84 -8.87 5.61
CA SER A 152 24.47 -10.09 6.15
C SER A 152 23.43 -11.11 6.64
N ILE A 153 22.44 -10.66 7.43
CA ILE A 153 21.43 -11.57 8.00
C ILE A 153 20.47 -12.13 6.96
N ASN A 154 20.18 -11.36 5.91
CA ASN A 154 19.22 -11.73 4.86
C ASN A 154 19.90 -12.12 3.54
N GLU A 155 21.19 -12.42 3.54
CA GLU A 155 21.96 -12.75 2.33
C GLU A 155 21.27 -13.81 1.47
N GLU A 156 20.80 -14.89 2.08
CA GLU A 156 20.10 -15.98 1.38
C GLU A 156 18.86 -15.47 0.64
N VAL A 157 18.05 -14.61 1.28
CA VAL A 157 16.82 -14.07 0.70
C VAL A 157 17.14 -13.09 -0.42
N TYR A 158 18.12 -12.22 -0.23
CA TYR A 158 18.52 -11.27 -1.27
C TYR A 158 19.15 -11.97 -2.48
N ASN A 159 19.94 -13.03 -2.27
CA ASN A 159 20.49 -13.86 -3.35
C ASN A 159 19.37 -14.60 -4.11
N PHE A 160 18.38 -15.15 -3.40
CA PHE A 160 17.18 -15.73 -4.03
C PHE A 160 16.45 -14.70 -4.89
N LEU A 161 16.09 -13.54 -4.32
CA LEU A 161 15.36 -12.50 -5.03
C LEU A 161 16.15 -11.98 -6.25
N SER A 162 17.43 -11.67 -6.07
CA SER A 162 18.32 -11.20 -7.15
C SER A 162 18.40 -12.21 -8.30
N SER A 163 18.65 -13.50 -7.99
CA SER A 163 18.76 -14.56 -9.00
C SER A 163 17.42 -14.84 -9.70
N ALA A 164 16.33 -14.84 -8.96
CA ALA A 164 14.99 -15.03 -9.52
C ALA A 164 14.57 -13.84 -10.40
N CYS A 165 14.83 -12.61 -9.98
CA CYS A 165 14.59 -11.42 -10.77
C CYS A 165 15.38 -11.44 -12.09
N ALA A 166 16.66 -11.80 -12.02
CA ALA A 166 17.50 -11.99 -13.20
C ALA A 166 16.95 -13.07 -14.13
N LYS A 167 16.46 -14.21 -13.59
CA LYS A 167 15.89 -15.33 -14.36
C LYS A 167 14.61 -14.94 -15.09
N TYR A 168 13.69 -14.27 -14.38
CA TYR A 168 12.31 -14.07 -14.85
C TYR A 168 12.04 -12.70 -15.47
N ASN A 169 13.08 -11.92 -15.80
CA ASN A 169 12.96 -10.58 -16.40
C ASN A 169 12.31 -9.54 -15.49
N ILE A 170 12.69 -9.52 -14.25
CA ILE A 170 12.19 -8.61 -13.22
C ILE A 170 13.31 -7.63 -12.83
N GLY A 171 13.03 -6.34 -12.74
CA GLY A 171 13.98 -5.35 -12.22
C GLY A 171 14.17 -5.53 -10.70
N PHE A 172 15.41 -5.41 -10.22
CA PHE A 172 15.72 -5.62 -8.81
C PHE A 172 16.39 -4.40 -8.19
N TRP A 173 15.73 -3.78 -7.23
CA TRP A 173 16.22 -2.68 -6.41
C TRP A 173 16.81 -3.26 -5.12
N LYS A 174 18.13 -3.17 -4.99
CA LYS A 174 18.90 -3.75 -3.90
C LYS A 174 18.58 -3.12 -2.54
N PRO A 175 18.93 -3.79 -1.41
CA PRO A 175 18.86 -3.14 -0.09
C PRO A 175 19.60 -1.81 -0.08
N GLY A 176 19.01 -0.78 0.54
CA GLY A 176 19.55 0.59 0.56
C GLY A 176 19.06 1.49 -0.59
N SER A 177 18.40 0.94 -1.61
CA SER A 177 17.82 1.75 -2.71
C SER A 177 16.78 2.74 -2.22
N GLY A 178 15.94 2.31 -1.29
CA GLY A 178 14.84 3.11 -0.78
C GLY A 178 13.55 2.31 -0.64
N ILE A 179 12.55 2.99 -0.12
CA ILE A 179 11.21 2.47 0.06
C ILE A 179 10.53 2.33 -1.30
N ILE A 180 9.91 1.17 -1.56
CA ILE A 180 9.26 0.83 -2.83
C ILE A 180 8.43 1.99 -3.40
N HIS A 181 7.60 2.64 -2.59
CA HIS A 181 6.68 3.69 -3.07
C HIS A 181 7.39 4.94 -3.52
N GLN A 182 8.50 5.31 -2.87
CA GLN A 182 9.32 6.45 -3.26
C GLN A 182 10.07 6.15 -4.58
N ILE A 183 10.65 4.95 -4.69
CA ILE A 183 11.29 4.48 -5.93
C ILE A 183 10.28 4.48 -7.10
N LEU A 184 9.04 4.05 -6.84
CA LEU A 184 7.98 4.05 -7.86
C LEU A 184 7.63 5.47 -8.32
N LEU A 185 7.48 6.42 -7.39
CA LEU A 185 7.25 7.82 -7.72
C LEU A 185 8.39 8.42 -8.54
N GLU A 186 9.63 8.17 -8.15
CA GLU A 186 10.82 8.72 -8.80
C GLU A 186 11.05 8.19 -10.20
N ASN A 187 10.69 6.92 -10.48
CA ASN A 187 11.15 6.23 -11.67
C ASN A 187 10.04 5.69 -12.58
N TYR A 188 8.88 5.30 -12.04
CA TYR A 188 7.90 4.49 -12.78
C TYR A 188 6.50 5.08 -12.88
N ALA A 189 6.06 5.86 -11.88
CA ALA A 189 4.71 6.42 -11.88
C ALA A 189 4.55 7.49 -12.96
N PHE A 190 3.41 7.45 -13.65
CA PHE A 190 3.03 8.41 -14.67
C PHE A 190 1.51 8.63 -14.67
N PRO A 191 1.01 9.81 -15.08
CA PRO A 191 -0.42 10.11 -15.11
C PRO A 191 -1.20 9.11 -15.99
N GLY A 192 -2.33 8.61 -15.48
CA GLY A 192 -3.22 7.71 -16.22
C GLY A 192 -2.82 6.25 -16.25
N GLY A 193 -1.67 5.86 -15.67
CA GLY A 193 -1.25 4.47 -15.56
C GLY A 193 -2.02 3.69 -14.48
N LEU A 194 -2.01 2.36 -14.57
CA LEU A 194 -2.54 1.42 -13.58
C LEU A 194 -1.42 0.52 -13.07
N LEU A 195 -1.17 0.57 -11.76
CA LEU A 195 -0.14 -0.23 -11.07
C LEU A 195 -0.77 -1.08 -9.97
N ILE A 196 -0.32 -2.33 -9.85
CA ILE A 196 -0.59 -3.13 -8.66
C ILE A 196 0.70 -3.41 -7.90
N GLY A 197 0.62 -3.41 -6.56
CA GLY A 197 1.79 -3.64 -5.72
C GLY A 197 1.49 -4.51 -4.52
N THR A 198 2.45 -5.35 -4.13
CA THR A 198 2.29 -6.26 -2.98
C THR A 198 2.47 -5.57 -1.63
N ASP A 199 2.19 -4.28 -1.57
CA ASP A 199 2.19 -3.46 -0.37
C ASP A 199 0.93 -2.60 -0.26
N SER A 200 0.40 -2.44 0.95
CA SER A 200 -0.82 -1.66 1.21
C SER A 200 -0.65 -0.15 1.01
N HIS A 201 0.59 0.36 0.91
CA HIS A 201 0.89 1.77 0.65
C HIS A 201 1.17 2.07 -0.83
N THR A 202 0.98 1.10 -1.72
CA THR A 202 1.04 1.28 -3.19
C THR A 202 0.27 2.51 -3.69
N PRO A 203 -0.89 2.92 -3.08
CA PRO A 203 -1.62 4.14 -3.44
C PRO A 203 -0.79 5.44 -3.47
N ASN A 204 0.39 5.50 -2.88
CA ASN A 204 1.28 6.66 -2.95
C ASN A 204 1.59 7.11 -4.40
N ALA A 205 1.63 6.19 -5.36
CA ALA A 205 1.84 6.53 -6.77
C ALA A 205 0.71 7.40 -7.37
N GLY A 206 -0.43 7.49 -6.69
CA GLY A 206 -1.51 8.42 -7.02
C GLY A 206 -1.10 9.88 -6.96
N GLY A 207 -0.06 10.23 -6.23
CA GLY A 207 0.56 11.56 -6.21
C GLY A 207 1.07 12.03 -7.57
N LEU A 208 1.32 11.12 -8.53
CA LEU A 208 1.62 11.43 -9.93
C LEU A 208 0.48 11.04 -10.88
N GLY A 209 -0.76 10.98 -10.40
CA GLY A 209 -1.92 10.72 -11.24
C GLY A 209 -2.02 9.28 -11.77
N MET A 210 -1.36 8.33 -11.13
CA MET A 210 -1.42 6.90 -11.43
C MET A 210 -2.41 6.21 -10.50
N CYS A 211 -3.30 5.37 -11.01
CA CYS A 211 -4.11 4.51 -10.17
C CYS A 211 -3.25 3.33 -9.71
N ALA A 212 -2.91 3.31 -8.42
CA ALA A 212 -2.02 2.31 -7.86
C ALA A 212 -2.69 1.60 -6.69
N ILE A 213 -2.72 0.27 -6.71
CA ILE A 213 -3.56 -0.52 -5.81
C ILE A 213 -2.74 -1.60 -5.11
N GLY A 214 -2.88 -1.66 -3.77
CA GLY A 214 -2.30 -2.72 -2.96
C GLY A 214 -3.03 -4.05 -3.14
N VAL A 215 -2.28 -5.12 -3.41
CA VAL A 215 -2.79 -6.46 -3.69
C VAL A 215 -2.02 -7.53 -2.91
N GLY A 216 -2.53 -8.77 -2.92
CA GLY A 216 -1.79 -9.93 -2.46
C GLY A 216 -0.79 -10.45 -3.50
N GLY A 217 0.17 -11.28 -3.07
CA GLY A 217 1.16 -11.86 -3.98
C GLY A 217 0.52 -12.68 -5.10
N ALA A 218 -0.57 -13.38 -4.84
CA ALA A 218 -1.29 -14.14 -5.87
C ALA A 218 -1.90 -13.26 -6.97
N ASP A 219 -2.36 -12.04 -6.64
CA ASP A 219 -2.81 -11.07 -7.64
C ASP A 219 -1.65 -10.59 -8.52
N ALA A 220 -0.50 -10.33 -7.88
CA ALA A 220 0.71 -9.96 -8.60
C ALA A 220 1.13 -11.07 -9.59
N VAL A 221 1.08 -12.33 -9.17
CA VAL A 221 1.42 -13.50 -10.01
C VAL A 221 0.47 -13.60 -11.21
N ASP A 222 -0.82 -13.38 -11.05
CA ASP A 222 -1.77 -13.40 -12.17
C ASP A 222 -1.36 -12.41 -13.26
N VAL A 223 -1.05 -11.17 -12.87
CA VAL A 223 -0.61 -10.13 -13.83
C VAL A 223 0.76 -10.45 -14.42
N MET A 224 1.72 -10.93 -13.60
CA MET A 224 3.02 -11.41 -14.09
C MET A 224 2.86 -12.52 -15.15
N ALA A 225 1.82 -13.35 -15.03
CA ALA A 225 1.51 -14.45 -15.96
C ALA A 225 0.54 -14.05 -17.08
N ASN A 226 0.32 -12.76 -17.30
CA ASN A 226 -0.56 -12.22 -18.35
C ASN A 226 -2.06 -12.56 -18.19
N LEU A 227 -2.51 -12.82 -16.97
CA LEU A 227 -3.95 -12.93 -16.71
C LEU A 227 -4.55 -11.56 -16.36
N PRO A 228 -5.82 -11.31 -16.69
CA PRO A 228 -6.49 -10.11 -16.22
C PRO A 228 -6.64 -10.15 -14.69
N TRP A 229 -6.38 -9.02 -14.06
CA TRP A 229 -6.60 -8.87 -12.63
C TRP A 229 -8.06 -8.50 -12.34
N GLU A 230 -8.68 -9.18 -11.39
CA GLU A 230 -10.08 -8.94 -11.01
C GLU A 230 -10.18 -7.96 -9.84
N LEU A 231 -10.88 -6.85 -10.06
CA LEU A 231 -11.19 -5.85 -9.05
C LEU A 231 -12.70 -5.64 -8.95
N LYS A 232 -13.29 -5.79 -7.76
CA LYS A 232 -14.66 -5.32 -7.53
C LYS A 232 -14.71 -3.81 -7.79
N ALA A 233 -15.58 -3.36 -8.70
CA ALA A 233 -15.67 -1.97 -9.11
C ALA A 233 -15.87 -1.06 -7.88
N PRO A 234 -14.91 -0.18 -7.53
CA PRO A 234 -14.97 0.57 -6.29
C PRO A 234 -16.01 1.69 -6.37
N LYS A 235 -16.59 2.03 -5.22
CA LYS A 235 -17.25 3.32 -5.03
C LYS A 235 -16.20 4.42 -4.99
N ILE A 236 -16.57 5.63 -5.39
CA ILE A 236 -15.63 6.74 -5.55
C ILE A 236 -16.02 7.90 -4.66
N ILE A 237 -15.12 8.29 -3.77
CA ILE A 237 -15.26 9.48 -2.94
C ILE A 237 -14.47 10.62 -3.57
N GLY A 238 -15.13 11.74 -3.79
CA GLY A 238 -14.50 12.99 -4.17
C GLY A 238 -13.99 13.73 -2.92
N VAL A 239 -12.76 14.24 -2.99
CA VAL A 239 -12.24 15.19 -1.99
C VAL A 239 -11.96 16.51 -2.70
N LYS A 240 -12.79 17.51 -2.45
CA LYS A 240 -12.67 18.83 -3.05
C LYS A 240 -11.91 19.76 -2.11
N LEU A 241 -10.76 20.23 -2.58
CA LEU A 241 -9.91 21.16 -1.86
C LEU A 241 -10.11 22.57 -2.40
N THR A 242 -10.32 23.54 -1.51
CA THR A 242 -10.44 24.96 -1.83
C THR A 242 -9.51 25.79 -0.96
N GLY A 243 -9.19 27.03 -1.35
CA GLY A 243 -8.25 27.86 -0.62
C GLY A 243 -6.81 27.44 -0.77
N THR A 244 -5.95 27.84 0.17
CA THR A 244 -4.49 27.60 0.14
C THR A 244 -3.97 27.25 1.52
N LEU A 245 -3.01 26.31 1.58
CA LEU A 245 -2.24 26.01 2.80
C LEU A 245 -1.32 27.19 3.16
N SER A 246 -1.11 27.42 4.46
CA SER A 246 -0.21 28.46 4.93
C SER A 246 0.39 28.15 6.32
N GLY A 247 1.54 28.74 6.61
CA GLY A 247 2.19 28.65 7.91
C GLY A 247 2.56 27.23 8.30
N TRP A 248 2.01 26.74 9.41
CA TRP A 248 2.27 25.42 9.98
C TRP A 248 1.44 24.30 9.34
N THR A 249 0.48 24.62 8.48
CA THR A 249 -0.29 23.57 7.77
C THR A 249 0.51 22.99 6.60
N SER A 250 0.36 21.70 6.42
CA SER A 250 1.03 20.91 5.38
C SER A 250 0.06 20.02 4.63
N PRO A 251 0.42 19.42 3.50
CA PRO A 251 -0.39 18.41 2.83
C PRO A 251 -0.78 17.22 3.73
N LYS A 252 0.04 16.90 4.73
CA LYS A 252 -0.26 15.85 5.73
C LYS A 252 -1.54 16.13 6.50
N ASP A 253 -1.81 17.38 6.83
CA ASP A 253 -2.99 17.76 7.61
C ASP A 253 -4.30 17.51 6.85
N ILE A 254 -4.26 17.56 5.52
CA ILE A 254 -5.41 17.22 4.67
C ILE A 254 -5.81 15.77 4.90
N ILE A 255 -4.86 14.84 4.77
CA ILE A 255 -5.17 13.41 4.90
C ILE A 255 -5.52 13.03 6.35
N LEU A 256 -4.91 13.66 7.35
CA LEU A 256 -5.25 13.47 8.76
C LEU A 256 -6.69 13.92 9.04
N LYS A 257 -7.10 15.04 8.48
CA LYS A 257 -8.49 15.52 8.55
C LYS A 257 -9.45 14.56 7.86
N VAL A 258 -9.11 14.10 6.65
CA VAL A 258 -9.90 13.12 5.90
C VAL A 258 -10.03 11.81 6.69
N ALA A 259 -8.95 11.33 7.32
CA ALA A 259 -8.97 10.14 8.16
C ALA A 259 -9.96 10.26 9.33
N GLY A 260 -10.04 11.44 9.95
CA GLY A 260 -11.03 11.72 11.00
C GLY A 260 -12.47 11.77 10.50
N ILE A 261 -12.70 12.16 9.25
CA ILE A 261 -14.06 12.23 8.65
C ILE A 261 -14.53 10.85 8.18
N LEU A 262 -13.68 10.11 7.44
CA LEU A 262 -14.05 8.87 6.78
C LEU A 262 -13.84 7.64 7.65
N THR A 263 -12.88 7.70 8.58
CA THR A 263 -12.37 6.60 9.40
C THR A 263 -11.78 5.43 8.60
N VAL A 264 -10.96 4.59 9.22
CA VAL A 264 -10.42 3.36 8.57
C VAL A 264 -11.49 2.35 8.20
N LYS A 265 -12.70 2.49 8.74
CA LYS A 265 -13.82 1.58 8.44
C LYS A 265 -14.58 1.97 7.16
N GLY A 266 -14.26 3.14 6.54
CA GLY A 266 -15.17 3.73 5.58
C GLY A 266 -16.54 3.98 6.21
N GLY A 267 -17.27 5.01 5.85
CA GLY A 267 -18.65 5.21 6.35
C GLY A 267 -19.54 4.01 5.99
N PRO A 268 -20.72 3.83 6.62
CA PRO A 268 -21.61 2.72 6.34
C PRO A 268 -21.98 2.67 4.85
N GLY A 269 -21.61 1.56 4.19
CA GLY A 269 -21.89 1.29 2.79
C GLY A 269 -20.83 1.72 1.78
N VAL A 270 -19.62 2.11 2.22
CA VAL A 270 -18.49 2.47 1.34
C VAL A 270 -17.38 1.43 1.46
N ASP A 271 -17.29 0.54 0.48
CA ASP A 271 -16.31 -0.56 0.46
C ASP A 271 -14.87 -0.14 0.12
N SER A 272 -14.60 1.13 -0.16
CA SER A 272 -13.22 1.58 -0.39
C SER A 272 -13.10 3.08 -0.58
N VAL A 273 -12.27 3.72 0.22
CA VAL A 273 -11.78 5.07 0.02
C VAL A 273 -10.29 5.12 0.20
N SER A 274 -9.70 5.98 -0.55
CA SER A 274 -8.31 6.11 -0.82
C SER A 274 -7.55 6.90 0.24
N ALA A 275 -6.49 6.41 0.67
CA ALA A 275 -5.20 6.87 1.14
C ALA A 275 -4.60 5.85 2.10
N THR A 276 -3.31 5.86 2.23
CA THR A 276 -2.56 4.88 3.05
C THR A 276 -2.96 4.91 4.52
N GLU A 277 -3.40 6.07 5.02
CA GLU A 277 -3.85 6.31 6.39
C GLU A 277 -5.22 5.68 6.66
N ILE A 278 -6.15 5.70 5.70
CA ILE A 278 -7.54 5.25 5.88
C ILE A 278 -7.83 3.86 5.29
N GLY A 279 -6.80 3.19 4.73
CA GLY A 279 -6.94 1.81 4.25
C GLY A 279 -7.75 1.65 2.97
N ALA A 280 -7.85 2.69 2.17
CA ALA A 280 -8.60 2.68 0.93
C ALA A 280 -7.92 1.89 -0.20
N THR A 281 -8.70 1.53 -1.23
CA THR A 281 -8.20 0.79 -2.39
C THR A 281 -7.12 1.54 -3.14
N THR A 282 -7.32 2.84 -3.41
CA THR A 282 -6.35 3.72 -4.08
C THR A 282 -6.67 5.19 -3.82
N SER A 283 -5.75 6.09 -4.15
CA SER A 283 -5.97 7.51 -4.35
C SER A 283 -5.38 7.96 -5.67
N VAL A 284 -6.00 8.95 -6.28
CA VAL A 284 -5.51 9.47 -7.53
C VAL A 284 -5.83 10.96 -7.62
N PHE A 285 -4.84 11.72 -8.08
CA PHE A 285 -4.96 13.15 -8.30
C PHE A 285 -4.94 13.44 -9.80
N PRO A 286 -5.77 14.37 -10.29
CA PRO A 286 -5.73 14.82 -11.69
C PRO A 286 -4.39 15.41 -12.05
N PHE A 287 -3.93 15.17 -13.28
CA PHE A 287 -2.66 15.71 -13.78
C PHE A 287 -2.64 17.25 -13.71
N ASN A 288 -1.56 17.81 -13.19
CA ASN A 288 -1.37 19.24 -13.01
C ASN A 288 0.11 19.66 -13.23
N ASP A 289 0.37 20.99 -13.19
CA ASP A 289 1.71 21.53 -13.44
C ASP A 289 2.75 21.13 -12.39
N ARG A 290 2.37 20.89 -11.12
CA ARG A 290 3.30 20.39 -10.09
C ARG A 290 3.80 18.98 -10.41
N MET A 291 2.92 18.12 -10.92
CA MET A 291 3.31 16.79 -11.40
C MET A 291 4.25 16.89 -12.61
N TYR A 292 3.98 17.84 -13.51
CA TYR A 292 4.88 18.12 -14.65
C TYR A 292 6.27 18.55 -14.16
N ASP A 293 6.35 19.48 -13.21
CA ASP A 293 7.62 19.97 -12.65
C ASP A 293 8.40 18.83 -12.00
N TYR A 294 7.73 17.95 -11.25
CA TYR A 294 8.35 16.78 -10.64
C TYR A 294 8.86 15.77 -11.68
N LEU A 295 8.06 15.48 -12.71
CA LEU A 295 8.50 14.63 -13.84
C LEU A 295 9.72 15.21 -14.53
N ALA A 296 9.76 16.53 -14.74
CA ALA A 296 10.92 17.22 -15.31
C ALA A 296 12.15 17.13 -14.41
N ALA A 297 12.00 17.36 -13.11
CA ALA A 297 13.06 17.28 -12.11
C ALA A 297 13.65 15.86 -11.98
N THR A 298 12.82 14.82 -12.16
CA THR A 298 13.22 13.40 -12.16
C THR A 298 13.59 12.87 -13.56
N LYS A 299 13.97 13.75 -14.51
CA LYS A 299 14.42 13.41 -15.87
C LYS A 299 13.38 12.66 -16.73
N ARG A 300 12.09 12.88 -16.45
CA ARG A 300 10.94 12.29 -17.18
C ARG A 300 10.05 13.36 -17.79
N LYS A 301 10.65 14.48 -18.24
CA LYS A 301 9.95 15.61 -18.84
C LYS A 301 9.11 15.22 -20.07
N ASP A 302 9.58 14.28 -20.88
CA ASP A 302 8.89 13.77 -22.05
C ASP A 302 7.56 13.09 -21.69
N ILE A 303 7.45 12.44 -20.53
CA ILE A 303 6.19 11.92 -19.99
C ILE A 303 5.26 13.10 -19.66
N GLY A 304 5.77 14.14 -19.00
CA GLY A 304 5.00 15.36 -18.72
C GLY A 304 4.48 16.05 -19.97
N ASP A 305 5.34 16.20 -20.99
CA ASP A 305 4.96 16.77 -22.29
C ASP A 305 3.87 15.93 -22.99
N PHE A 306 3.98 14.59 -22.92
CA PHE A 306 2.99 13.69 -23.51
C PHE A 306 1.67 13.70 -22.73
N SER A 307 1.73 13.78 -21.40
CA SER A 307 0.55 13.92 -20.55
C SER A 307 -0.25 15.20 -20.84
N ARG A 308 0.42 16.31 -21.16
CA ARG A 308 -0.25 17.55 -21.59
C ARG A 308 -1.06 17.38 -22.86
N VAL A 309 -0.62 16.54 -23.80
CA VAL A 309 -1.36 16.24 -25.04
C VAL A 309 -2.69 15.55 -24.73
N TYR A 310 -2.71 14.70 -23.69
CA TYR A 310 -3.88 13.93 -23.25
C TYR A 310 -4.53 14.47 -21.96
N ALA A 311 -4.25 15.70 -21.58
CA ALA A 311 -4.70 16.31 -20.32
C ALA A 311 -6.22 16.20 -20.09
N LYS A 312 -7.03 16.16 -21.15
CA LYS A 312 -8.49 16.00 -21.07
C LYS A 312 -8.89 14.61 -20.53
N ASP A 313 -8.13 13.56 -20.85
CA ASP A 313 -8.39 12.20 -20.35
C ASP A 313 -7.72 11.96 -18.97
N LEU A 314 -6.78 12.81 -18.59
CA LEU A 314 -6.04 12.73 -17.32
C LEU A 314 -6.64 13.57 -16.18
N ARG A 315 -7.95 13.83 -16.24
CA ARG A 315 -8.76 14.49 -15.22
C ARG A 315 -10.22 14.04 -15.34
N GLU A 316 -11.01 14.37 -14.36
CA GLU A 316 -12.46 14.14 -14.39
C GLU A 316 -13.17 14.89 -15.53
N ASP A 317 -14.32 14.38 -15.97
CA ASP A 317 -15.22 15.09 -16.85
C ASP A 317 -16.02 16.13 -16.04
N GLU A 318 -16.44 17.23 -16.67
CA GLU A 318 -17.35 18.19 -16.06
C GLU A 318 -18.69 17.50 -15.74
N GLY A 319 -19.18 17.68 -14.52
CA GLY A 319 -20.39 17.01 -14.05
C GLY A 319 -20.20 15.55 -13.63
N ALA A 320 -18.96 15.08 -13.43
CA ALA A 320 -18.72 13.75 -12.90
C ALA A 320 -19.30 13.58 -11.48
N GLU A 321 -19.97 12.45 -11.27
CA GLU A 321 -20.64 12.14 -10.01
C GLU A 321 -19.76 11.25 -9.12
N TYR A 322 -19.81 11.52 -7.81
CA TYR A 322 -19.14 10.76 -6.75
C TYR A 322 -20.17 10.11 -5.84
N ASP A 323 -19.84 8.95 -5.28
CA ASP A 323 -20.72 8.27 -4.30
C ASP A 323 -20.78 9.03 -2.97
N GLN A 324 -19.71 9.79 -2.67
CA GLN A 324 -19.63 10.72 -1.54
C GLN A 324 -18.69 11.87 -1.91
N LEU A 325 -18.96 13.06 -1.36
CA LEU A 325 -18.10 14.24 -1.51
C LEU A 325 -17.69 14.77 -0.14
N VAL A 326 -16.39 14.99 0.04
CA VAL A 326 -15.80 15.68 1.20
C VAL A 326 -15.22 17.00 0.71
N GLU A 327 -15.60 18.12 1.32
CA GLU A 327 -15.05 19.44 0.99
C GLU A 327 -14.18 19.94 2.15
N ILE A 328 -12.98 20.43 1.84
CA ILE A 328 -12.03 20.99 2.81
C ILE A 328 -11.54 22.34 2.30
N ASN A 329 -11.75 23.38 3.12
CA ASN A 329 -11.17 24.69 2.91
C ASN A 329 -9.78 24.73 3.54
N LEU A 330 -8.73 24.73 2.71
CA LEU A 330 -7.33 24.72 3.15
C LEU A 330 -6.94 25.99 3.91
N SER A 331 -7.60 27.11 3.66
CA SER A 331 -7.33 28.37 4.36
C SER A 331 -7.85 28.39 5.81
N GLU A 332 -8.75 27.47 6.15
CA GLU A 332 -9.31 27.27 7.49
C GLU A 332 -8.75 26.01 8.18
N LEU A 333 -7.96 25.23 7.47
CA LEU A 333 -7.38 24.01 8.00
C LEU A 333 -6.26 24.37 8.98
N GLU A 334 -6.34 23.88 10.20
CA GLU A 334 -5.25 23.92 11.17
C GLU A 334 -4.50 22.56 11.19
N PRO A 335 -3.24 22.53 11.65
CA PRO A 335 -2.52 21.28 11.80
C PRO A 335 -3.25 20.27 12.66
N HIS A 336 -3.16 18.96 12.31
CA HIS A 336 -3.82 17.87 13.01
C HIS A 336 -2.82 16.85 13.57
N ILE A 337 -3.20 16.25 14.67
CA ILE A 337 -2.50 15.10 15.28
C ILE A 337 -3.52 13.98 15.44
N ASN A 338 -3.24 12.82 14.82
CA ASN A 338 -4.12 11.67 14.86
C ASN A 338 -3.56 10.59 15.80
N GLY A 339 -4.42 10.02 16.60
CA GLY A 339 -4.07 8.95 17.55
C GLY A 339 -4.39 9.31 19.01
N PRO A 340 -3.98 8.41 19.94
CA PRO A 340 -3.17 7.21 19.71
C PRO A 340 -4.00 6.00 19.23
N PHE A 341 -3.32 4.90 18.88
CA PHE A 341 -3.86 3.56 18.58
C PHE A 341 -4.74 3.45 17.34
N THR A 342 -5.13 4.56 16.71
CA THR A 342 -5.90 4.60 15.47
C THR A 342 -5.64 5.90 14.73
N PRO A 343 -5.55 5.90 13.40
CA PRO A 343 -5.45 7.15 12.64
C PRO A 343 -6.79 7.91 12.55
N ASP A 344 -7.90 7.33 13.00
CA ASP A 344 -9.24 7.94 12.94
C ASP A 344 -9.44 9.06 13.97
N LEU A 345 -8.71 9.01 15.08
CA LEU A 345 -8.82 10.01 16.14
C LEU A 345 -8.05 11.28 15.75
N ALA A 346 -8.65 12.09 14.89
CA ALA A 346 -8.08 13.34 14.40
C ALA A 346 -8.38 14.49 15.36
N THR A 347 -7.34 15.10 15.92
CA THR A 347 -7.45 16.22 16.84
C THR A 347 -6.73 17.44 16.26
N PRO A 348 -7.41 18.59 16.07
CA PRO A 348 -6.73 19.83 15.68
C PRO A 348 -5.76 20.26 16.77
N ILE A 349 -4.62 20.87 16.37
CA ILE A 349 -3.54 21.25 17.29
C ILE A 349 -4.02 22.17 18.42
N SER A 350 -4.98 23.05 18.13
CA SER A 350 -5.59 23.96 19.11
C SER A 350 -6.29 23.25 20.28
N LYS A 351 -6.66 21.97 20.10
CA LYS A 351 -7.37 21.12 21.09
C LYS A 351 -6.53 20.00 21.63
N PHE A 352 -5.34 19.81 21.09
CA PHE A 352 -4.57 18.59 21.36
C PHE A 352 -4.04 18.53 22.79
N SER A 353 -3.54 19.64 23.36
CA SER A 353 -3.10 19.72 24.78
C SER A 353 -4.23 19.39 25.76
N GLU A 354 -5.46 19.82 25.46
CA GLU A 354 -6.64 19.47 26.27
C GLU A 354 -6.92 17.96 26.19
N ALA A 355 -6.82 17.36 24.98
CA ALA A 355 -7.02 15.93 24.77
C ALA A 355 -5.96 15.09 25.51
N VAL A 356 -4.67 15.49 25.49
CA VAL A 356 -3.61 14.82 26.24
C VAL A 356 -3.95 14.73 27.72
N LYS A 357 -4.36 15.85 28.32
CA LYS A 357 -4.72 15.92 29.76
C LYS A 357 -5.98 15.12 30.08
N ALA A 358 -7.02 15.28 29.27
CA ALA A 358 -8.32 14.61 29.50
C ALA A 358 -8.22 13.07 29.43
N ASN A 359 -7.32 12.54 28.60
CA ASN A 359 -7.13 11.11 28.43
C ASN A 359 -5.94 10.55 29.25
N ASN A 360 -5.23 11.37 30.01
CA ASN A 360 -4.03 10.99 30.76
C ASN A 360 -2.96 10.33 29.88
N TRP A 361 -2.78 10.79 28.65
CA TRP A 361 -1.71 10.30 27.80
C TRP A 361 -0.34 10.75 28.33
N PRO A 362 0.71 9.91 28.22
CA PRO A 362 2.06 10.30 28.65
C PRO A 362 2.51 11.58 27.93
N GLU A 363 2.70 12.66 28.68
CA GLU A 363 3.01 13.99 28.10
C GLU A 363 4.45 14.10 27.64
N GLU A 364 5.39 13.41 28.31
CA GLU A 364 6.79 13.38 27.91
C GLU A 364 6.91 12.70 26.56
N LEU A 365 7.38 13.43 25.56
CA LEU A 365 7.64 12.89 24.24
C LEU A 365 8.99 12.18 24.21
N LYS A 366 8.98 10.85 24.13
CA LYS A 366 10.22 10.05 24.10
C LYS A 366 10.90 10.09 22.74
N VAL A 367 10.13 9.98 21.64
CA VAL A 367 10.68 9.84 20.29
C VAL A 367 9.85 10.63 19.27
N GLY A 368 10.55 11.34 18.37
CA GLY A 368 10.02 11.88 17.13
C GLY A 368 10.63 11.18 15.92
N LEU A 369 9.82 10.84 14.93
CA LEU A 369 10.26 10.18 13.71
C LEU A 369 9.69 10.89 12.47
N ILE A 370 10.57 11.28 11.52
CA ILE A 370 10.14 11.88 10.25
C ILE A 370 10.58 11.04 9.07
N GLY A 371 9.94 11.26 7.93
CA GLY A 371 10.26 10.63 6.65
C GLY A 371 9.37 9.43 6.35
N SER A 372 9.98 8.28 6.00
CA SER A 372 9.30 7.13 5.42
C SER A 372 8.75 7.45 4.02
N CYS A 373 7.95 6.56 3.40
CA CYS A 373 7.37 6.83 2.08
C CYS A 373 6.34 7.97 2.07
N THR A 374 5.78 8.30 3.22
CA THR A 374 4.67 9.24 3.33
C THR A 374 5.13 10.69 3.35
N ASN A 375 6.20 11.00 4.08
CA ASN A 375 6.69 12.36 4.28
C ASN A 375 8.22 12.44 4.23
N SER A 376 8.78 12.07 3.08
CA SER A 376 10.22 12.18 2.80
C SER A 376 10.52 12.91 1.48
N SER A 377 9.57 13.68 0.97
CA SER A 377 9.83 14.53 -0.19
C SER A 377 10.92 15.56 0.14
N TYR A 378 11.56 16.11 -0.89
CA TYR A 378 12.52 17.19 -0.70
C TYR A 378 11.92 18.38 0.05
N GLU A 379 10.63 18.69 -0.23
CA GLU A 379 9.89 19.74 0.48
C GLU A 379 9.69 19.40 1.95
N ASP A 380 9.25 18.17 2.29
CA ASP A 380 9.10 17.73 3.67
C ASP A 380 10.41 17.88 4.47
N MET A 381 11.52 17.43 3.88
CA MET A 381 12.83 17.50 4.51
C MET A 381 13.33 18.94 4.64
N SER A 382 13.13 19.80 3.63
CA SER A 382 13.53 21.21 3.69
C SER A 382 12.73 21.98 4.75
N ARG A 383 11.42 21.76 4.83
CA ARG A 383 10.55 22.39 5.83
C ARG A 383 10.93 21.94 7.24
N ALA A 384 11.12 20.65 7.46
CA ALA A 384 11.56 20.10 8.75
C ALA A 384 12.94 20.64 9.17
N ALA A 385 13.90 20.72 8.23
CA ALA A 385 15.23 21.28 8.49
C ALA A 385 15.16 22.75 8.90
N SER A 386 14.31 23.56 8.28
CA SER A 386 14.18 24.99 8.62
C SER A 386 13.75 25.22 10.08
N ILE A 387 12.96 24.32 10.66
CA ILE A 387 12.55 24.37 12.08
C ILE A 387 13.73 23.97 12.98
N ALA A 388 14.47 22.93 12.60
CA ALA A 388 15.67 22.50 13.33
C ALA A 388 16.74 23.61 13.34
N GLU A 389 16.95 24.29 12.22
CA GLU A 389 17.86 25.47 12.09
C GLU A 389 17.41 26.62 12.99
N ASP A 390 16.11 26.97 13.00
CA ASP A 390 15.59 28.02 13.87
C ASP A 390 15.78 27.67 15.36
N ALA A 391 15.54 26.42 15.76
CA ALA A 391 15.79 25.95 17.12
C ALA A 391 17.28 26.03 17.49
N MET A 392 18.19 25.60 16.60
CA MET A 392 19.64 25.65 16.82
C MET A 392 20.17 27.08 16.85
N ALA A 393 19.61 28.01 16.08
CA ALA A 393 19.95 29.44 16.15
C ALA A 393 19.65 30.04 17.54
N HIS A 394 18.71 29.46 18.28
CA HIS A 394 18.41 29.82 19.68
C HIS A 394 19.16 28.93 20.70
N GLY A 395 20.12 28.12 20.23
CA GLY A 395 20.96 27.25 21.08
C GLY A 395 20.23 26.00 21.60
N LEU A 396 19.16 25.58 20.96
CA LEU A 396 18.39 24.39 21.33
C LEU A 396 18.67 23.22 20.38
N LYS A 397 18.51 22.00 20.90
CA LYS A 397 18.55 20.74 20.15
C LYS A 397 17.31 19.91 20.51
N ALA A 398 17.13 18.80 19.84
CA ALA A 398 16.09 17.85 20.19
C ALA A 398 16.22 17.40 21.65
N LYS A 399 15.14 17.51 22.43
CA LYS A 399 15.05 16.96 23.79
C LYS A 399 14.61 15.51 23.76
N SER A 400 13.74 15.17 22.81
CA SER A 400 13.34 13.78 22.53
C SER A 400 14.35 13.13 21.58
N ALA A 401 14.47 11.79 21.61
CA ALA A 401 15.18 11.08 20.55
C ALA A 401 14.55 11.41 19.19
N PHE A 402 15.36 11.68 18.18
CA PHE A 402 14.88 12.12 16.88
C PHE A 402 15.46 11.24 15.77
N PHE A 403 14.61 10.69 14.91
CA PHE A 403 14.99 9.81 13.82
C PHE A 403 14.49 10.33 12.47
N VAL A 404 15.34 10.22 11.45
CA VAL A 404 15.06 10.65 10.10
C VAL A 404 15.20 9.47 9.15
N THR A 405 14.13 9.13 8.42
CA THR A 405 14.15 8.06 7.42
C THR A 405 14.02 8.68 6.03
N PRO A 406 15.11 8.80 5.24
CA PRO A 406 15.00 9.19 3.85
C PRO A 406 14.18 8.16 3.07
N GLY A 407 13.36 8.60 2.11
CA GLY A 407 12.50 7.71 1.34
C GLY A 407 13.23 6.89 0.29
N SER A 408 14.36 7.40 -0.20
CA SER A 408 15.19 6.74 -1.23
C SER A 408 16.63 7.21 -1.15
N GLU A 409 17.51 6.50 -1.85
CA GLU A 409 18.90 6.92 -2.02
C GLU A 409 19.01 8.25 -2.76
N GLN A 410 18.15 8.50 -3.73
CA GLN A 410 18.08 9.79 -4.42
C GLN A 410 17.74 10.94 -3.45
N ILE A 411 16.76 10.76 -2.57
CA ILE A 411 16.43 11.76 -1.56
C ILE A 411 17.58 11.91 -0.57
N ARG A 412 18.14 10.80 -0.04
CA ARG A 412 19.25 10.83 0.91
C ARG A 412 20.46 11.58 0.35
N ALA A 413 20.89 11.25 -0.87
CA ALA A 413 22.02 11.91 -1.52
C ALA A 413 21.75 13.40 -1.79
N THR A 414 20.52 13.73 -2.21
CA THR A 414 20.12 15.11 -2.49
C THR A 414 20.14 15.97 -1.23
N ILE A 415 19.51 15.51 -0.14
CA ILE A 415 19.48 16.26 1.14
C ILE A 415 20.83 16.27 1.85
N ALA A 416 21.70 15.27 1.62
CA ALA A 416 23.09 15.29 2.08
C ALA A 416 23.89 16.39 1.35
N ARG A 417 23.79 16.44 0.02
CA ARG A 417 24.44 17.44 -0.82
C ARG A 417 23.98 18.87 -0.50
N ASP A 418 22.70 19.05 -0.18
CA ASP A 418 22.08 20.37 0.02
C ASP A 418 22.08 20.83 1.48
N GLY A 419 22.55 19.99 2.42
CA GLY A 419 22.83 20.33 3.82
C GLY A 419 21.75 19.97 4.83
N GLN A 420 20.53 19.60 4.41
CA GLN A 420 19.45 19.26 5.33
C GLN A 420 19.81 18.06 6.23
N LEU A 421 20.53 17.06 5.68
CA LEU A 421 20.95 15.89 6.45
C LEU A 421 21.88 16.29 7.60
N GLN A 422 22.87 17.15 7.32
CA GLN A 422 23.77 17.70 8.34
C GLN A 422 23.00 18.49 9.39
N THR A 423 22.04 19.30 8.98
CA THR A 423 21.15 20.03 9.89
C THR A 423 20.47 19.10 10.90
N PHE A 424 19.92 17.97 10.42
CA PHE A 424 19.28 16.99 11.31
C PHE A 424 20.24 16.32 12.27
N GLU A 425 21.45 15.97 11.82
CA GLU A 425 22.49 15.38 12.67
C GLU A 425 22.97 16.38 13.75
N GLU A 426 23.23 17.62 13.39
CA GLU A 426 23.63 18.70 14.32
C GLU A 426 22.51 19.02 15.32
N TYR A 427 21.24 18.92 14.91
CA TYR A 427 20.06 19.04 15.77
C TYR A 427 19.96 17.91 16.79
N GLY A 428 20.62 16.78 16.58
CA GLY A 428 20.63 15.58 17.44
C GLY A 428 19.87 14.40 16.88
N GLY A 429 19.58 14.40 15.59
CA GLY A 429 18.88 13.32 14.89
C GLY A 429 19.81 12.18 14.51
N VAL A 430 19.23 10.98 14.39
CA VAL A 430 19.86 9.78 13.82
C VAL A 430 19.22 9.49 12.48
N VAL A 431 20.04 9.42 11.43
CA VAL A 431 19.58 9.06 10.10
C VAL A 431 19.50 7.53 9.99
N LEU A 432 18.33 7.02 9.68
CA LEU A 432 18.05 5.60 9.48
C LEU A 432 18.31 5.17 8.02
N ALA A 433 18.32 3.88 7.78
CA ALA A 433 18.37 3.33 6.43
C ALA A 433 17.15 3.73 5.60
N ASN A 434 17.33 3.84 4.28
CA ASN A 434 16.25 4.13 3.31
C ASN A 434 15.31 2.91 3.20
N ALA A 435 14.50 2.69 4.23
CA ALA A 435 13.67 1.50 4.39
C ALA A 435 12.40 1.80 5.19
N CYS A 436 11.44 0.90 5.21
CA CYS A 436 10.22 1.06 6.00
C CYS A 436 10.49 1.08 7.51
N GLY A 437 11.44 0.29 8.01
CA GLY A 437 11.93 0.33 9.40
C GLY A 437 10.84 0.47 10.45
N PRO A 438 10.89 1.49 11.31
CA PRO A 438 9.92 1.68 12.40
C PRO A 438 8.46 1.82 11.93
N CYS A 439 8.21 2.24 10.67
CA CYS A 439 6.85 2.36 10.13
C CYS A 439 6.08 1.03 10.08
N ILE A 440 6.82 -0.10 9.99
CA ILE A 440 6.24 -1.45 9.91
C ILE A 440 6.63 -2.36 11.09
N GLY A 441 7.21 -1.80 12.14
CA GLY A 441 7.65 -2.56 13.31
C GLY A 441 9.01 -3.25 13.15
N GLN A 442 9.80 -2.90 12.15
CA GLN A 442 11.21 -3.27 12.01
C GLN A 442 12.07 -2.25 12.77
N TRP A 443 11.96 -2.29 14.09
CA TRP A 443 12.65 -1.38 15.00
C TRP A 443 13.03 -2.05 16.32
N ASP A 444 14.31 -2.22 16.57
CA ASP A 444 14.86 -2.69 17.84
C ASP A 444 15.00 -1.50 18.81
N ARG A 445 13.87 -1.09 19.36
CA ARG A 445 13.79 0.00 20.31
C ARG A 445 14.15 -0.46 21.72
N ARG A 446 15.14 0.20 22.38
CA ARG A 446 15.73 -0.26 23.64
C ARG A 446 15.55 0.71 24.82
N ASP A 447 15.02 1.90 24.59
CA ASP A 447 14.81 2.92 25.62
C ASP A 447 13.61 2.67 26.54
N VAL A 448 12.71 1.77 26.15
CA VAL A 448 11.51 1.37 26.92
C VAL A 448 11.37 -0.15 26.96
N LYS A 449 10.77 -0.67 28.03
CA LYS A 449 10.42 -2.09 28.15
C LYS A 449 9.01 -2.33 27.62
N LYS A 450 8.75 -3.54 27.15
CA LYS A 450 7.41 -3.94 26.73
C LYS A 450 6.43 -3.84 27.90
N GLY A 451 5.35 -3.07 27.72
CA GLY A 451 4.36 -2.75 28.75
C GLY A 451 4.54 -1.37 29.38
N ASP A 452 5.68 -0.70 29.21
CA ASP A 452 5.88 0.65 29.71
C ASP A 452 5.11 1.66 28.85
N ALA A 453 4.24 2.45 29.49
CA ALA A 453 3.50 3.51 28.82
C ALA A 453 4.44 4.66 28.45
N ASN A 454 4.40 5.07 27.19
CA ASN A 454 5.22 6.16 26.66
C ASN A 454 4.56 6.75 25.42
N SER A 455 5.00 7.94 25.00
CA SER A 455 4.51 8.62 23.79
C SER A 455 5.60 8.77 22.74
N ILE A 456 5.24 8.47 21.50
CA ILE A 456 6.02 8.76 20.28
C ILE A 456 5.16 9.53 19.29
N ILE A 457 5.79 10.36 18.47
CA ILE A 457 5.12 11.08 17.40
C ILE A 457 5.87 10.89 16.08
N SER A 458 5.14 10.69 14.99
CA SER A 458 5.75 10.42 13.70
C SER A 458 5.02 11.10 12.54
N SER A 459 5.72 11.27 11.43
CA SER A 459 5.09 11.64 10.16
C SER A 459 4.68 10.43 9.30
N TYR A 460 4.61 9.26 9.90
CA TYR A 460 4.25 8.02 9.22
C TYR A 460 2.75 7.98 8.87
N ASN A 461 2.23 6.82 8.53
CA ASN A 461 0.86 6.69 8.00
C ASN A 461 -0.11 5.95 8.91
N ARG A 462 0.36 5.08 9.81
CA ARG A 462 -0.48 4.28 10.71
C ARG A 462 0.13 4.17 12.09
N ASN A 463 -0.73 4.14 13.11
CA ASN A 463 -0.37 4.13 14.52
C ASN A 463 -1.19 3.13 15.34
N PHE A 464 -1.55 1.99 14.73
CA PHE A 464 -2.22 0.91 15.45
C PHE A 464 -1.40 0.41 16.64
N THR A 465 -2.06 -0.18 17.61
CA THR A 465 -1.43 -0.74 18.83
C THR A 465 -0.21 -1.60 18.50
N GLY A 466 0.95 -1.26 19.06
CA GLY A 466 2.20 -1.98 18.87
C GLY A 466 2.79 -1.89 17.45
N ARG A 467 2.27 -1.04 16.57
CA ARG A 467 2.65 -0.97 15.16
C ARG A 467 4.14 -0.67 14.94
N ASN A 468 4.71 0.23 15.72
CA ASN A 468 6.06 0.75 15.47
C ASN A 468 7.15 -0.05 16.18
N ASP A 469 6.98 -0.37 17.46
CA ASP A 469 8.00 -0.96 18.34
C ASP A 469 7.58 -2.28 19.01
N GLY A 470 6.41 -2.82 18.64
CA GLY A 470 5.86 -4.04 19.24
C GLY A 470 5.39 -3.87 20.69
N ASN A 471 5.46 -2.68 21.27
CA ASN A 471 4.97 -2.39 22.61
C ASN A 471 3.50 -1.92 22.58
N PRO A 472 2.53 -2.67 23.10
CA PRO A 472 1.13 -2.28 23.07
C PRO A 472 0.81 -1.06 23.95
N ALA A 473 1.70 -0.67 24.85
CA ALA A 473 1.55 0.49 25.73
C ALA A 473 2.15 1.77 25.14
N THR A 474 2.78 1.72 23.96
CA THR A 474 3.26 2.89 23.25
C THR A 474 2.12 3.67 22.63
N HIS A 475 1.92 4.90 23.09
CA HIS A 475 0.98 5.87 22.52
C HIS A 475 1.62 6.51 21.30
N SER A 476 1.31 5.95 20.12
CA SER A 476 1.85 6.46 18.85
C SER A 476 0.89 7.47 18.23
N PHE A 477 1.42 8.64 17.87
CA PHE A 477 0.69 9.73 17.22
C PHE A 477 1.25 9.99 15.82
N VAL A 478 0.38 10.47 14.93
CA VAL A 478 0.75 10.79 13.54
C VAL A 478 0.41 12.25 13.25
N THR A 479 1.40 12.98 12.69
CA THR A 479 1.26 14.38 12.30
C THR A 479 2.22 14.74 11.16
N SER A 480 2.32 16.02 10.80
CA SER A 480 3.30 16.51 9.81
C SER A 480 4.75 16.42 10.32
N PRO A 481 5.76 16.30 9.44
CA PRO A 481 7.17 16.40 9.82
C PRO A 481 7.47 17.69 10.59
N ASP A 482 6.83 18.77 10.20
CA ASP A 482 6.97 20.11 10.80
C ASP A 482 6.64 20.07 12.30
N LEU A 483 5.47 19.51 12.66
CA LEU A 483 5.06 19.39 14.05
C LEU A 483 5.92 18.37 14.82
N VAL A 484 6.37 17.28 14.18
CA VAL A 484 7.28 16.33 14.83
C VAL A 484 8.55 17.06 15.31
N VAL A 485 9.21 17.84 14.45
CA VAL A 485 10.42 18.58 14.84
C VAL A 485 10.12 19.60 15.93
N ALA A 486 9.05 20.38 15.81
CA ALA A 486 8.67 21.38 16.81
C ALA A 486 8.40 20.76 18.21
N MET A 487 7.72 19.60 18.24
CA MET A 487 7.43 18.89 19.49
C MET A 487 8.68 18.21 20.08
N THR A 488 9.61 17.74 19.25
CA THR A 488 10.87 17.13 19.74
C THR A 488 11.80 18.14 20.41
N VAL A 489 11.85 19.40 19.93
CA VAL A 489 12.62 20.44 20.60
C VAL A 489 12.00 20.85 21.94
N ALA A 490 10.67 20.82 22.02
CA ALA A 490 9.94 21.05 23.28
C ALA A 490 10.07 19.86 24.25
N GLY A 491 10.14 18.62 23.74
CA GLY A 491 10.13 17.38 24.53
C GLY A 491 8.77 17.06 25.13
N SER A 492 7.71 17.67 24.62
CA SER A 492 6.35 17.58 25.15
C SER A 492 5.32 17.33 24.05
N LEU A 493 4.43 16.39 24.31
CA LEU A 493 3.29 16.09 23.44
C LEU A 493 2.25 17.22 23.42
N SER A 494 2.20 18.05 24.47
CA SER A 494 1.24 19.17 24.59
C SER A 494 1.70 20.47 23.93
N PHE A 495 2.90 20.52 23.35
CA PHE A 495 3.45 21.76 22.77
C PHE A 495 2.73 22.15 21.47
N ASN A 496 2.25 23.38 21.40
CA ASN A 496 1.62 23.97 20.21
C ASN A 496 2.49 25.10 19.65
N PRO A 497 3.22 24.91 18.53
CA PRO A 497 4.12 25.92 17.98
C PRO A 497 3.42 27.19 17.49
N LEU A 498 2.09 27.20 17.32
CA LEU A 498 1.31 28.36 16.92
C LEU A 498 1.10 29.36 18.06
N THR A 499 1.12 28.91 19.32
CA THR A 499 0.77 29.71 20.50
C THR A 499 1.84 29.70 21.57
N ASP A 500 2.61 28.62 21.70
CA ASP A 500 3.52 28.42 22.80
C ASP A 500 4.89 28.99 22.50
N LYS A 501 5.62 29.30 23.56
CA LYS A 501 7.00 29.82 23.49
C LYS A 501 7.97 28.82 24.09
N LEU A 502 9.13 28.77 23.52
CA LEU A 502 10.32 28.11 24.06
C LEU A 502 11.23 29.11 24.76
N LYS A 503 12.12 28.61 25.59
CA LYS A 503 13.21 29.41 26.17
C LYS A 503 14.51 29.04 25.47
N ASP A 504 15.22 30.07 24.99
CA ASP A 504 16.54 29.88 24.40
C ASP A 504 17.59 29.49 25.46
N LYS A 505 18.85 29.30 25.06
CA LYS A 505 19.97 28.97 25.97
C LYS A 505 20.20 30.00 27.08
N ASP A 506 19.76 31.24 26.88
CA ASP A 506 19.91 32.35 27.82
C ASP A 506 18.65 32.57 28.67
N GLY A 507 17.63 31.73 28.52
CA GLY A 507 16.36 31.77 29.25
C GLY A 507 15.33 32.74 28.67
N LYS A 508 15.59 33.40 27.54
CA LYS A 508 14.68 34.33 26.87
C LYS A 508 13.63 33.58 26.08
N GLU A 509 12.38 34.00 26.22
CA GLU A 509 11.26 33.42 25.46
C GLU A 509 11.30 33.81 23.98
N PHE A 510 11.02 32.82 23.12
CA PHE A 510 10.85 33.04 21.69
C PHE A 510 9.78 32.03 21.14
N SER A 511 9.21 32.33 19.97
CA SER A 511 8.35 31.43 19.23
C SER A 511 9.10 30.88 18.02
N LEU A 512 8.93 29.59 17.72
CA LEU A 512 9.46 29.00 16.49
C LEU A 512 8.79 29.65 15.27
N LYS A 513 9.57 29.87 14.23
CA LYS A 513 9.07 30.39 12.96
C LYS A 513 8.29 29.31 12.22
N PRO A 514 7.22 29.67 11.46
CA PRO A 514 6.59 28.75 10.54
C PRO A 514 7.62 28.14 9.57
N PRO A 515 7.48 26.84 9.23
CA PRO A 515 8.43 26.16 8.36
C PRO A 515 8.46 26.75 6.95
N THR A 516 9.64 26.75 6.36
CA THR A 516 9.87 27.13 4.97
C THR A 516 10.70 26.07 4.27
N GLY A 517 10.54 25.91 2.96
CA GLY A 517 11.33 24.95 2.20
C GLY A 517 10.99 24.98 0.71
N ASP A 518 11.98 24.59 -0.10
CA ASP A 518 11.79 24.48 -1.55
C ASP A 518 11.03 23.20 -1.90
N GLY A 519 10.10 23.30 -2.83
CA GLY A 519 9.31 22.14 -3.29
C GLY A 519 10.13 21.13 -4.08
N LEU A 520 11.18 21.59 -4.77
CA LEU A 520 12.11 20.79 -5.57
C LEU A 520 13.53 21.30 -5.40
N PRO A 521 14.55 20.42 -5.50
CA PRO A 521 15.95 20.85 -5.37
C PRO A 521 16.36 21.71 -6.57
N THR A 522 16.83 22.94 -6.30
CA THR A 522 17.22 23.92 -7.33
C THR A 522 18.36 23.43 -8.23
N ARG A 523 19.22 22.53 -7.70
CA ARG A 523 20.32 21.90 -8.43
C ARG A 523 19.92 20.55 -9.07
N GLY A 524 18.62 20.20 -9.09
CA GLY A 524 18.12 18.90 -9.47
C GLY A 524 18.43 17.82 -8.44
N TYR A 525 17.85 16.65 -8.64
CA TYR A 525 18.12 15.50 -7.76
C TYR A 525 19.50 14.90 -8.00
N ASP A 526 20.15 14.47 -6.91
CA ASP A 526 21.34 13.64 -6.94
C ASP A 526 20.91 12.16 -6.95
N PRO A 527 21.29 11.36 -7.93
CA PRO A 527 20.86 9.95 -8.00
C PRO A 527 21.44 9.07 -6.88
N GLY A 528 22.50 9.52 -6.21
CA GLY A 528 23.22 8.73 -5.23
C GLY A 528 23.91 7.49 -5.83
N MET A 529 23.95 6.40 -5.07
CA MET A 529 24.57 5.15 -5.50
C MET A 529 23.68 4.40 -6.51
N ASP A 530 24.30 3.70 -7.45
CA ASP A 530 23.60 2.78 -8.34
C ASP A 530 23.21 1.48 -7.60
N THR A 531 21.96 1.40 -7.27
CA THR A 531 21.37 0.26 -6.52
C THR A 531 20.42 -0.59 -7.37
N TYR A 532 20.28 -0.29 -8.66
CA TYR A 532 19.42 -1.06 -9.56
C TYR A 532 20.19 -2.20 -10.25
N GLN A 533 19.57 -3.37 -10.30
CA GLN A 533 20.02 -4.50 -11.09
C GLN A 533 19.02 -4.78 -12.21
N ALA A 534 19.44 -4.53 -13.44
CA ALA A 534 18.68 -4.92 -14.61
C ALA A 534 18.74 -6.43 -14.83
N PRO A 535 17.67 -7.06 -15.32
CA PRO A 535 17.75 -8.45 -15.76
C PRO A 535 18.71 -8.57 -16.96
N PRO A 536 19.54 -9.63 -17.04
CA PRO A 536 20.44 -9.83 -18.16
C PRO A 536 19.69 -10.15 -19.44
N ALA A 537 20.26 -9.79 -20.59
CA ALA A 537 19.68 -10.07 -21.91
C ALA A 537 19.55 -11.60 -22.15
N ASP A 538 20.59 -12.38 -21.82
CA ASP A 538 20.52 -13.85 -21.81
C ASP A 538 20.25 -14.36 -20.40
N ARG A 539 19.07 -14.91 -20.19
CA ARG A 539 18.58 -15.45 -18.92
C ARG A 539 18.59 -16.97 -18.86
N THR A 540 18.98 -17.66 -19.95
CA THR A 540 18.91 -19.12 -20.08
C THR A 540 19.81 -19.82 -19.08
N THR A 541 20.99 -19.26 -18.80
CA THR A 541 21.99 -19.80 -17.89
C THR A 541 21.78 -19.43 -16.43
N VAL A 542 20.88 -18.50 -16.15
CA VAL A 542 20.61 -18.05 -14.77
C VAL A 542 19.92 -19.15 -13.97
N GLN A 543 20.48 -19.49 -12.82
CA GLN A 543 19.91 -20.45 -11.86
C GLN A 543 19.36 -19.70 -10.65
N VAL A 544 18.12 -19.99 -10.26
CA VAL A 544 17.52 -19.44 -9.04
C VAL A 544 18.10 -20.14 -7.82
N GLN A 545 18.54 -19.37 -6.83
CA GLN A 545 19.23 -19.89 -5.64
C GLN A 545 18.21 -20.17 -4.52
N VAL A 546 17.89 -21.43 -4.28
CA VAL A 546 17.10 -21.91 -3.14
C VAL A 546 17.80 -23.13 -2.54
N SER A 547 18.26 -23.02 -1.30
CA SER A 547 18.85 -24.16 -0.61
C SER A 547 17.76 -25.15 -0.18
N PRO A 548 17.94 -26.46 -0.46
CA PRO A 548 16.98 -27.48 0.01
C PRO A 548 16.90 -27.59 1.55
N SER A 549 17.92 -27.13 2.26
CA SER A 549 17.98 -27.12 3.73
C SER A 549 17.66 -25.77 4.34
N SER A 550 17.15 -24.82 3.55
CA SER A 550 16.78 -23.50 4.07
C SER A 550 15.63 -23.59 5.07
N ASP A 551 15.72 -22.84 6.15
CA ASP A 551 14.59 -22.60 7.07
C ASP A 551 13.80 -21.31 6.71
N ARG A 552 14.29 -20.53 5.73
CA ARG A 552 13.72 -19.26 5.28
C ARG A 552 13.00 -19.33 3.93
N LEU A 553 13.40 -20.24 3.05
CA LEU A 553 12.89 -20.41 1.69
C LEU A 553 12.43 -21.85 1.45
N GLN A 554 11.27 -22.02 0.83
CA GLN A 554 10.71 -23.33 0.51
C GLN A 554 10.07 -23.31 -0.87
N VAL A 555 10.51 -24.20 -1.76
CA VAL A 555 9.82 -24.40 -3.05
C VAL A 555 8.43 -24.94 -2.78
N LEU A 556 7.40 -24.26 -3.32
CA LEU A 556 6.02 -24.58 -3.08
C LEU A 556 5.60 -25.87 -3.81
N GLN A 557 4.76 -26.65 -3.14
CA GLN A 557 4.02 -27.74 -3.75
C GLN A 557 2.58 -27.28 -4.03
N PRO A 558 1.99 -27.63 -5.18
CA PRO A 558 0.59 -27.32 -5.48
C PRO A 558 -0.35 -27.86 -4.40
N PHE A 559 -1.37 -27.09 -4.07
CA PHE A 559 -2.44 -27.57 -3.18
C PHE A 559 -3.28 -28.64 -3.86
N ASN A 560 -3.79 -29.58 -3.07
CA ASN A 560 -4.69 -30.61 -3.59
C ASN A 560 -6.00 -30.02 -4.13
N GLU A 561 -6.47 -30.58 -5.23
CA GLU A 561 -7.80 -30.28 -5.78
C GLU A 561 -8.90 -30.69 -4.79
N TRP A 562 -10.07 -30.03 -4.91
CA TRP A 562 -11.25 -30.44 -4.17
C TRP A 562 -11.75 -31.79 -4.69
N ASP A 563 -12.10 -32.70 -3.80
CA ASP A 563 -12.55 -34.06 -4.11
C ASP A 563 -14.02 -34.16 -4.55
N GLY A 564 -14.70 -33.01 -4.69
CA GLY A 564 -16.12 -32.97 -5.11
C GLY A 564 -17.12 -33.30 -4.00
N LYS A 565 -16.69 -33.40 -2.73
CA LYS A 565 -17.54 -33.81 -1.61
C LYS A 565 -17.79 -32.70 -0.64
N ASP A 566 -18.89 -32.81 0.11
CA ASP A 566 -19.16 -31.96 1.27
C ASP A 566 -18.15 -32.22 2.38
N TYR A 567 -17.90 -31.20 3.21
CA TYR A 567 -17.08 -31.33 4.40
C TYR A 567 -17.97 -31.72 5.58
N ILE A 568 -17.83 -32.95 6.06
CA ILE A 568 -18.69 -33.55 7.10
C ILE A 568 -17.94 -33.67 8.42
N ASP A 569 -18.63 -33.45 9.55
CA ASP A 569 -18.10 -33.52 10.94
C ASP A 569 -16.83 -32.71 11.16
N THR A 570 -16.74 -31.58 10.46
CA THR A 570 -15.57 -30.70 10.47
C THR A 570 -15.52 -29.89 11.75
N PRO A 571 -14.44 -29.97 12.57
CA PRO A 571 -14.32 -29.18 13.78
C PRO A 571 -14.11 -27.68 13.49
N ILE A 572 -14.63 -26.84 14.38
CA ILE A 572 -14.27 -25.43 14.45
C ILE A 572 -12.90 -25.34 15.14
N LEU A 573 -11.85 -25.00 14.40
CA LEU A 573 -10.51 -24.83 14.98
C LEU A 573 -10.51 -23.74 16.05
N ILE A 574 -11.09 -22.58 15.71
CA ILE A 574 -11.25 -21.44 16.61
C ILE A 574 -12.49 -20.63 16.19
N LYS A 575 -13.26 -20.16 17.15
CA LYS A 575 -14.21 -19.06 16.99
C LYS A 575 -13.54 -17.79 17.52
N THR A 576 -13.23 -16.84 16.64
CA THR A 576 -12.55 -15.60 17.06
C THR A 576 -13.55 -14.57 17.52
N GLN A 577 -13.22 -13.82 18.56
CA GLN A 577 -14.05 -12.76 19.13
C GLN A 577 -13.46 -11.39 18.80
N GLY A 578 -14.31 -10.48 18.32
CA GLY A 578 -13.91 -9.11 17.99
C GLY A 578 -13.02 -9.04 16.74
N LYS A 579 -12.30 -7.93 16.62
CA LYS A 579 -11.49 -7.63 15.45
C LYS A 579 -10.34 -8.62 15.26
N THR A 580 -10.34 -9.35 14.14
CA THR A 580 -9.26 -10.26 13.75
C THR A 580 -8.56 -9.72 12.51
N THR A 581 -7.43 -9.03 12.71
CA THR A 581 -6.64 -8.42 11.64
C THR A 581 -5.66 -9.41 11.02
N THR A 582 -5.06 -9.07 9.89
CA THR A 582 -3.97 -9.86 9.31
C THR A 582 -2.75 -9.96 10.25
N ASP A 583 -2.57 -9.00 11.17
CA ASP A 583 -1.55 -9.09 12.23
C ASP A 583 -1.89 -10.16 13.29
N HIS A 584 -3.16 -10.45 13.51
CA HIS A 584 -3.59 -11.54 14.40
C HIS A 584 -3.51 -12.92 13.71
N ILE A 585 -3.64 -12.96 12.38
CA ILE A 585 -3.63 -14.21 11.60
C ILE A 585 -2.22 -14.61 11.19
N SER A 586 -1.43 -13.68 10.68
CA SER A 586 -0.04 -13.88 10.26
C SER A 586 0.78 -12.62 10.57
N MET A 587 1.38 -12.56 11.76
CA MET A 587 2.11 -11.36 12.22
C MET A 587 3.34 -11.05 11.36
N ALA A 588 3.74 -9.77 11.40
CA ALA A 588 5.03 -9.27 10.94
C ALA A 588 6.12 -9.44 12.04
N GLY A 589 7.05 -8.51 12.11
CA GLY A 589 8.14 -8.53 13.09
C GLY A 589 9.05 -9.74 12.89
N PRO A 590 9.37 -10.51 13.94
CA PRO A 590 10.31 -11.64 13.87
C PRO A 590 9.94 -12.72 12.83
N TRP A 591 8.67 -12.79 12.44
CA TRP A 591 8.16 -13.77 11.49
C TRP A 591 8.48 -13.43 10.03
N LEU A 592 8.87 -12.18 9.74
CA LEU A 592 9.23 -11.75 8.39
C LEU A 592 10.36 -12.60 7.78
N LYS A 593 11.25 -13.13 8.61
CA LYS A 593 12.33 -14.02 8.15
C LYS A 593 11.84 -15.31 7.51
N TYR A 594 10.60 -15.73 7.78
CA TYR A 594 10.02 -16.97 7.24
C TYR A 594 9.06 -16.75 6.08
N ARG A 595 8.96 -15.53 5.55
CA ARG A 595 8.02 -15.19 4.47
C ARG A 595 8.17 -16.01 3.20
N GLY A 596 9.33 -16.57 2.95
CA GLY A 596 9.60 -17.47 1.84
C GLY A 596 9.42 -18.96 2.17
N HIS A 597 9.08 -19.32 3.44
CA HIS A 597 8.97 -20.72 3.88
C HIS A 597 7.59 -21.00 4.49
N LEU A 598 6.68 -21.52 3.67
CA LEU A 598 5.27 -21.68 4.05
C LEU A 598 5.08 -22.54 5.31
N ASP A 599 5.82 -23.64 5.44
CA ASP A 599 5.65 -24.49 6.62
C ASP A 599 6.12 -23.78 7.90
N ASN A 600 7.28 -23.13 7.89
CA ASN A 600 7.84 -22.46 9.06
C ASN A 600 6.98 -21.24 9.47
N ILE A 601 6.52 -20.41 8.51
CA ILE A 601 5.70 -19.27 8.84
C ILE A 601 4.33 -19.68 9.39
N SER A 602 3.82 -20.86 9.03
CA SER A 602 2.56 -21.39 9.53
C SER A 602 2.54 -21.64 11.05
N ASN A 603 3.71 -21.61 11.74
CA ASN A 603 3.77 -21.61 13.20
C ASN A 603 3.27 -20.32 13.84
N ASN A 604 2.99 -19.29 13.06
CA ASN A 604 2.43 -18.02 13.47
C ASN A 604 0.89 -17.92 13.21
N MET A 605 0.30 -18.95 12.59
CA MET A 605 -1.11 -18.92 12.20
C MET A 605 -2.04 -18.69 13.39
N LEU A 606 -2.78 -17.55 13.34
CA LEU A 606 -3.83 -17.19 14.31
C LEU A 606 -3.37 -17.02 15.78
N ILE A 607 -2.04 -16.87 16.02
CA ILE A 607 -1.51 -16.74 17.39
C ILE A 607 -1.93 -15.42 18.07
N GLY A 608 -2.37 -14.42 17.31
CA GLY A 608 -2.90 -13.16 17.84
C GLY A 608 -4.42 -13.10 17.94
N ALA A 609 -5.13 -14.11 17.44
CA ALA A 609 -6.59 -14.13 17.44
C ALA A 609 -7.15 -14.49 18.82
N MET A 610 -8.14 -13.71 19.29
CA MET A 610 -8.81 -13.93 20.57
C MET A 610 -9.83 -15.06 20.44
N ASN A 611 -9.69 -16.10 21.25
CA ASN A 611 -10.61 -17.23 21.25
C ASN A 611 -11.87 -16.93 22.09
N ALA A 612 -13.03 -17.01 21.47
CA ALA A 612 -14.33 -16.78 22.15
C ALA A 612 -14.64 -17.80 23.24
N ALA A 613 -13.98 -18.96 23.26
CA ALA A 613 -14.21 -20.01 24.26
C ALA A 613 -13.62 -19.67 25.65
N ASN A 614 -12.51 -18.93 25.69
CA ASN A 614 -11.76 -18.68 26.93
C ASN A 614 -11.28 -17.22 27.07
N GLY A 615 -11.43 -16.38 26.04
CA GLY A 615 -10.93 -15.00 26.01
C GLY A 615 -9.41 -14.88 25.95
N GLU A 616 -8.69 -15.96 25.61
CA GLU A 616 -7.23 -15.98 25.51
C GLU A 616 -6.78 -16.04 24.02
N ALA A 617 -5.65 -15.43 23.72
CA ALA A 617 -4.99 -15.59 22.41
C ALA A 617 -4.13 -16.85 22.39
N ASN A 618 -3.97 -17.44 21.21
CA ASN A 618 -3.14 -18.61 20.96
C ASN A 618 -3.38 -19.80 21.89
N LYS A 619 -4.64 -20.03 22.29
CA LYS A 619 -5.00 -21.14 23.17
C LYS A 619 -6.36 -21.71 22.78
N ILE A 620 -6.37 -22.91 22.19
CA ILE A 620 -7.58 -23.58 21.73
C ILE A 620 -7.62 -25.04 22.21
N GLN A 621 -8.81 -25.63 22.27
CA GLN A 621 -8.97 -27.04 22.64
C GLN A 621 -8.83 -27.96 21.43
N ASN A 622 -8.01 -28.98 21.55
CA ASN A 622 -7.88 -30.04 20.55
C ASN A 622 -9.03 -31.05 20.72
N PHE A 623 -9.89 -31.18 19.72
CA PHE A 623 -11.03 -32.11 19.74
C PHE A 623 -10.65 -33.59 19.78
N THR A 624 -9.43 -33.96 19.40
CA THR A 624 -9.00 -35.36 19.34
C THR A 624 -8.58 -35.91 20.71
N ASN A 625 -8.13 -35.04 21.63
CA ASN A 625 -7.60 -35.48 22.92
C ASN A 625 -8.06 -34.60 24.09
N GLY A 626 -8.79 -33.51 23.84
CA GLY A 626 -9.29 -32.58 24.84
C GLY A 626 -8.26 -31.63 25.47
N SER A 627 -6.98 -31.68 25.06
CA SER A 627 -5.94 -30.78 25.54
C SER A 627 -6.10 -29.36 25.00
N TRP A 628 -5.62 -28.40 25.79
CA TRP A 628 -5.49 -27.01 25.35
C TRP A 628 -4.07 -26.71 24.90
N ASP A 629 -3.90 -26.18 23.69
CA ASP A 629 -2.59 -25.91 23.09
C ASP A 629 -2.65 -24.69 22.16
N ALA A 630 -1.48 -24.29 21.63
CA ALA A 630 -1.34 -23.23 20.64
C ALA A 630 -2.09 -23.56 19.35
N VAL A 631 -2.69 -22.53 18.72
CA VAL A 631 -3.50 -22.73 17.49
C VAL A 631 -2.73 -23.48 16.39
N PRO A 632 -1.47 -23.11 16.04
CA PRO A 632 -0.72 -23.85 15.03
C PRO A 632 -0.42 -25.30 15.41
N ALA A 633 -0.18 -25.58 16.68
CA ALA A 633 0.11 -26.94 17.17
C ALA A 633 -1.12 -27.85 16.99
N VAL A 634 -2.30 -27.38 17.35
CA VAL A 634 -3.55 -28.13 17.13
C VAL A 634 -3.84 -28.33 15.64
N ALA A 635 -3.65 -27.28 14.82
CA ALA A 635 -3.86 -27.38 13.38
C ALA A 635 -2.88 -28.36 12.72
N ARG A 636 -1.62 -28.43 13.16
CA ARG A 636 -0.65 -29.44 12.72
C ARG A 636 -1.04 -30.85 13.14
N ASP A 637 -1.53 -31.05 14.34
CA ASP A 637 -2.06 -32.35 14.79
C ASP A 637 -3.24 -32.80 13.90
N TYR A 638 -4.15 -31.87 13.59
CA TYR A 638 -5.26 -32.16 12.67
C TYR A 638 -4.77 -32.50 11.26
N LYS A 639 -3.82 -31.74 10.73
CA LYS A 639 -3.21 -32.02 9.41
C LYS A 639 -2.58 -33.39 9.37
N ALA A 640 -1.81 -33.77 10.39
CA ALA A 640 -1.18 -35.08 10.48
C ALA A 640 -2.20 -36.23 10.53
N LYS A 641 -3.39 -35.99 11.08
CA LYS A 641 -4.51 -36.93 11.16
C LYS A 641 -5.48 -36.85 9.95
N GLY A 642 -5.21 -36.00 8.96
CA GLY A 642 -6.08 -35.79 7.82
C GLY A 642 -7.40 -35.07 8.13
N ILE A 643 -7.53 -34.46 9.31
CA ILE A 643 -8.74 -33.76 9.78
C ILE A 643 -8.74 -32.35 9.15
N LYS A 644 -9.82 -32.04 8.43
CA LYS A 644 -10.12 -30.70 7.92
C LYS A 644 -10.79 -29.87 9.03
N TRP A 645 -10.71 -28.54 8.93
CA TRP A 645 -11.26 -27.64 9.94
C TRP A 645 -11.73 -26.32 9.33
N VAL A 646 -12.57 -25.59 10.08
CA VAL A 646 -13.07 -24.26 9.72
C VAL A 646 -12.75 -23.26 10.85
N VAL A 647 -12.75 -21.97 10.50
CA VAL A 647 -12.70 -20.85 11.45
C VAL A 647 -14.05 -20.14 11.43
N ILE A 648 -14.55 -19.77 12.61
CA ILE A 648 -15.68 -18.86 12.77
C ILE A 648 -15.13 -17.49 13.17
N GLY A 649 -15.34 -16.46 12.34
CA GLY A 649 -14.82 -15.10 12.53
C GLY A 649 -15.92 -14.07 12.79
N ASP A 650 -15.52 -12.95 13.35
CA ASP A 650 -16.38 -11.79 13.62
C ASP A 650 -16.34 -10.77 12.47
N TRP A 651 -16.64 -9.50 12.75
CA TRP A 651 -16.70 -8.43 11.74
C TRP A 651 -15.32 -8.08 11.14
N ASN A 652 -15.33 -7.77 9.85
CA ASN A 652 -14.18 -7.27 9.09
C ASN A 652 -12.91 -8.14 9.24
N TYR A 653 -13.10 -9.47 9.18
CA TYR A 653 -12.03 -10.45 9.34
C TYR A 653 -10.95 -10.27 8.28
N GLY A 654 -9.68 -10.23 8.72
CA GLY A 654 -8.54 -10.07 7.83
C GLY A 654 -8.22 -8.62 7.43
N GLU A 655 -8.77 -7.61 8.17
CA GLU A 655 -8.39 -6.20 7.98
C GLU A 655 -6.89 -5.98 8.22
N GLY A 656 -6.30 -5.01 7.53
CA GLY A 656 -4.91 -4.61 7.73
C GLY A 656 -4.05 -4.77 6.48
N SER A 657 -2.81 -5.22 6.66
CA SER A 657 -1.86 -5.39 5.54
C SER A 657 -2.29 -6.50 4.57
N SER A 658 -1.96 -6.33 3.29
CA SER A 658 -2.29 -7.29 2.21
C SER A 658 -1.45 -8.58 2.28
N ARG A 659 -1.55 -9.31 3.40
CA ARG A 659 -0.76 -10.52 3.66
C ARG A 659 -1.43 -11.76 3.08
N GLU A 660 -0.91 -12.26 1.97
CA GLU A 660 -1.36 -13.53 1.42
C GLU A 660 -1.10 -14.72 2.34
N HIS A 661 -0.05 -14.65 3.17
CA HIS A 661 0.26 -15.69 4.17
C HIS A 661 -0.90 -15.92 5.13
N ALA A 662 -1.69 -14.90 5.45
CA ALA A 662 -2.89 -15.03 6.25
C ALA A 662 -3.97 -15.95 5.60
N ALA A 663 -3.86 -16.23 4.30
CA ALA A 663 -4.68 -17.22 3.59
C ALA A 663 -3.92 -18.52 3.30
N LEU A 664 -2.62 -18.42 2.99
CA LEU A 664 -1.76 -19.58 2.72
C LEU A 664 -1.60 -20.49 3.95
N GLU A 665 -1.34 -19.91 5.12
CA GLU A 665 -1.11 -20.65 6.38
C GLU A 665 -2.31 -21.50 6.78
N PRO A 666 -3.56 -20.98 6.87
CA PRO A 666 -4.74 -21.81 7.10
C PRO A 666 -4.92 -22.92 6.07
N ARG A 667 -4.75 -22.59 4.79
CA ARG A 667 -4.84 -23.58 3.71
C ARG A 667 -3.79 -24.68 3.86
N HIS A 668 -2.54 -24.29 4.14
CA HIS A 668 -1.44 -25.23 4.33
C HIS A 668 -1.66 -26.18 5.52
N LEU A 669 -2.23 -25.68 6.60
CA LEU A 669 -2.51 -26.48 7.80
C LEU A 669 -3.85 -27.22 7.77
N GLY A 670 -4.58 -27.24 6.63
CA GLY A 670 -5.75 -28.08 6.42
C GLY A 670 -7.09 -27.40 6.60
N GLY A 671 -7.11 -26.05 6.75
CA GLY A 671 -8.34 -25.26 6.72
C GLY A 671 -9.05 -25.32 5.38
N VAL A 672 -10.38 -25.39 5.40
CA VAL A 672 -11.20 -25.45 4.19
C VAL A 672 -12.11 -24.25 4.02
N ALA A 673 -12.55 -23.63 5.13
CA ALA A 673 -13.40 -22.46 5.09
C ALA A 673 -13.10 -21.51 6.25
N ILE A 674 -13.28 -20.23 5.97
CA ILE A 674 -13.35 -19.16 6.97
C ILE A 674 -14.77 -18.60 6.86
N ILE A 675 -15.52 -18.61 7.96
CA ILE A 675 -16.93 -18.24 8.01
C ILE A 675 -17.08 -17.06 8.96
N THR A 676 -17.51 -15.91 8.45
CA THR A 676 -17.46 -14.66 9.23
C THR A 676 -18.74 -13.84 9.10
N ARG A 677 -18.87 -12.80 9.94
CA ARG A 677 -19.90 -11.75 9.74
C ARG A 677 -19.60 -10.89 8.51
N SER A 678 -18.31 -10.54 8.31
CA SER A 678 -17.83 -9.84 7.10
C SER A 678 -16.31 -9.98 6.94
N PHE A 679 -15.82 -9.81 5.71
CA PHE A 679 -14.40 -9.83 5.37
C PHE A 679 -13.86 -8.46 5.01
N ALA A 680 -12.56 -8.27 5.23
CA ALA A 680 -11.78 -7.28 4.49
C ALA A 680 -11.52 -7.79 3.06
N ARG A 681 -11.71 -6.92 2.07
CA ARG A 681 -11.70 -7.25 0.63
C ARG A 681 -10.46 -8.07 0.20
N ILE A 682 -9.27 -7.58 0.50
CA ILE A 682 -8.02 -8.23 0.06
C ILE A 682 -7.92 -9.65 0.63
N HIS A 683 -8.28 -9.82 1.90
CA HIS A 683 -8.20 -11.11 2.57
C HIS A 683 -9.19 -12.13 1.99
N GLU A 684 -10.41 -11.70 1.69
CA GLU A 684 -11.40 -12.54 1.01
C GLU A 684 -10.88 -13.04 -0.35
N THR A 685 -10.30 -12.12 -1.14
CA THR A 685 -9.69 -12.47 -2.43
C THR A 685 -8.53 -13.45 -2.27
N ASN A 686 -7.65 -13.23 -1.29
CA ASN A 686 -6.53 -14.13 -1.00
C ASN A 686 -7.01 -15.54 -0.64
N LEU A 687 -8.05 -15.66 0.20
CA LEU A 687 -8.64 -16.96 0.54
C LEU A 687 -9.16 -17.71 -0.68
N LYS A 688 -9.92 -17.03 -1.57
CA LYS A 688 -10.42 -17.63 -2.83
C LYS A 688 -9.27 -18.11 -3.71
N LYS A 689 -8.23 -17.30 -3.87
CA LYS A 689 -7.05 -17.65 -4.70
C LYS A 689 -6.29 -18.86 -4.17
N GLN A 690 -6.28 -19.06 -2.86
CA GLN A 690 -5.67 -20.24 -2.24
C GLN A 690 -6.62 -21.46 -2.18
N GLY A 691 -7.76 -21.39 -2.84
CA GLY A 691 -8.72 -22.52 -2.89
C GLY A 691 -9.42 -22.79 -1.56
N MET A 692 -9.60 -21.76 -0.73
CA MET A 692 -10.45 -21.82 0.46
C MET A 692 -11.84 -21.24 0.18
N LEU A 693 -12.78 -21.52 1.08
CA LEU A 693 -14.14 -20.97 1.05
C LEU A 693 -14.26 -19.80 2.05
N PRO A 694 -14.11 -18.54 1.63
CA PRO A 694 -14.54 -17.39 2.43
C PRO A 694 -16.07 -17.25 2.31
N LEU A 695 -16.75 -17.44 3.44
CA LEU A 695 -18.20 -17.43 3.53
C LEU A 695 -18.66 -16.43 4.58
N THR A 696 -19.78 -15.77 4.34
CA THR A 696 -20.38 -14.86 5.32
C THR A 696 -21.73 -15.37 5.77
N PHE A 697 -22.08 -15.13 7.04
CA PHE A 697 -23.42 -15.44 7.51
C PHE A 697 -24.45 -14.61 6.72
N SER A 698 -25.47 -15.28 6.14
CA SER A 698 -26.58 -14.58 5.50
C SER A 698 -27.37 -13.74 6.50
N ASN A 699 -27.47 -14.21 7.75
CA ASN A 699 -27.86 -13.42 8.91
C ASN A 699 -26.66 -13.31 9.88
N PRO A 700 -26.04 -12.13 10.04
CA PRO A 700 -24.85 -11.95 10.88
C PRO A 700 -25.02 -12.38 12.33
N GLU A 701 -26.23 -12.40 12.87
CA GLU A 701 -26.54 -12.82 14.24
C GLU A 701 -26.42 -14.34 14.44
N ASP A 702 -26.34 -15.12 13.36
CA ASP A 702 -26.12 -16.56 13.47
C ASP A 702 -24.74 -16.89 14.04
N TYR A 703 -23.77 -15.97 13.95
CA TYR A 703 -22.49 -16.11 14.65
C TYR A 703 -22.67 -16.37 16.14
N ASP A 704 -23.59 -15.65 16.80
CA ASP A 704 -23.79 -15.76 18.25
C ASP A 704 -24.38 -17.13 18.68
N LYS A 705 -25.09 -17.79 17.76
CA LYS A 705 -25.73 -19.10 18.00
C LYS A 705 -24.77 -20.28 17.91
N ILE A 706 -23.56 -20.10 17.33
CA ILE A 706 -22.62 -21.19 17.12
C ILE A 706 -21.77 -21.44 18.35
N PRO A 707 -21.86 -22.60 19.01
CA PRO A 707 -20.96 -22.95 20.11
C PRO A 707 -19.51 -23.11 19.61
N THR A 708 -18.55 -22.79 20.47
CA THR A 708 -17.12 -22.85 20.15
C THR A 708 -16.60 -24.29 20.00
N ASP A 709 -17.30 -25.27 20.56
CA ASP A 709 -16.98 -26.69 20.56
C ASP A 709 -17.86 -27.52 19.59
N ALA A 710 -18.61 -26.84 18.72
CA ALA A 710 -19.41 -27.51 17.69
C ALA A 710 -18.55 -28.08 16.55
N LYS A 711 -19.10 -29.09 15.87
CA LYS A 711 -18.66 -29.50 14.54
C LYS A 711 -19.67 -28.99 13.50
N VAL A 712 -19.24 -28.92 12.25
CA VAL A 712 -20.10 -28.46 11.17
C VAL A 712 -20.07 -29.43 9.99
N ASP A 713 -21.21 -29.57 9.28
CA ASP A 713 -21.25 -30.09 7.93
C ASP A 713 -21.41 -28.90 6.99
N LEU A 714 -20.46 -28.71 6.09
CA LEU A 714 -20.50 -27.65 5.10
C LEU A 714 -20.83 -28.25 3.73
N LYS A 715 -21.95 -27.82 3.15
CA LYS A 715 -22.46 -28.33 1.87
C LYS A 715 -21.74 -27.66 0.69
N ALA A 716 -20.44 -27.96 0.54
CA ALA A 716 -19.60 -27.38 -0.50
C ALA A 716 -20.10 -27.72 -1.93
N THR A 717 -20.82 -28.83 -2.10
CA THR A 717 -21.44 -29.20 -3.37
C THR A 717 -22.56 -28.26 -3.82
N GLU A 718 -23.09 -27.40 -2.92
CA GLU A 718 -24.08 -26.37 -3.25
C GLU A 718 -23.42 -25.09 -3.83
N LEU A 719 -22.08 -25.02 -3.94
CA LEU A 719 -21.38 -23.82 -4.39
C LEU A 719 -21.73 -23.46 -5.84
N GLU A 720 -22.55 -22.44 -6.00
CA GLU A 720 -23.02 -21.92 -7.28
C GLU A 720 -23.15 -20.40 -7.22
N VAL A 721 -22.80 -19.72 -8.31
CA VAL A 721 -22.82 -18.24 -8.36
C VAL A 721 -24.15 -17.68 -7.88
N GLY A 722 -24.10 -16.80 -6.88
CA GLY A 722 -25.26 -16.09 -6.34
C GLY A 722 -26.20 -16.92 -5.46
N LYS A 723 -25.86 -18.18 -5.15
CA LYS A 723 -26.67 -19.03 -4.27
C LYS A 723 -25.99 -19.23 -2.91
N PRO A 724 -26.73 -19.18 -1.80
CA PRO A 724 -26.16 -19.45 -0.48
C PRO A 724 -25.85 -20.94 -0.31
N ILE A 725 -24.81 -21.23 0.51
CA ILE A 725 -24.43 -22.59 0.91
C ILE A 725 -25.05 -22.90 2.27
N THR A 726 -25.39 -24.17 2.49
CA THR A 726 -25.92 -24.66 3.77
C THR A 726 -24.77 -25.13 4.67
N MET A 727 -24.77 -24.69 5.93
CA MET A 727 -23.96 -25.23 7.01
C MET A 727 -24.88 -25.84 8.05
N VAL A 728 -24.67 -27.11 8.42
CA VAL A 728 -25.33 -27.73 9.56
C VAL A 728 -24.41 -27.67 10.76
N VAL A 729 -24.80 -26.93 11.78
CA VAL A 729 -24.07 -26.83 13.04
C VAL A 729 -24.49 -27.99 13.95
N LYS A 730 -23.53 -28.75 14.46
CA LYS A 730 -23.70 -29.88 15.37
C LYS A 730 -23.10 -29.53 16.74
N PRO A 731 -23.87 -28.92 17.63
CA PRO A 731 -23.41 -28.67 19.01
C PRO A 731 -23.04 -29.98 19.70
N LYS A 732 -22.06 -29.94 20.62
CA LYS A 732 -21.72 -31.08 21.45
C LYS A 732 -22.94 -31.50 22.31
N ASP A 733 -23.62 -30.50 22.87
CA ASP A 733 -24.83 -30.66 23.66
C ASP A 733 -25.97 -29.91 22.99
N GLY A 734 -26.88 -30.63 22.33
CA GLY A 734 -28.02 -30.02 21.61
C GLY A 734 -28.40 -30.70 20.28
N LYS A 735 -29.45 -30.15 19.69
CA LYS A 735 -29.86 -30.62 18.36
C LYS A 735 -29.12 -29.88 17.25
N PRO A 736 -28.77 -30.55 16.17
CA PRO A 736 -28.25 -29.90 14.98
C PRO A 736 -29.23 -28.84 14.43
N PHE A 737 -28.69 -27.74 13.87
CA PHE A 737 -29.47 -26.70 13.22
C PHE A 737 -28.75 -26.20 11.98
N GLU A 738 -29.50 -25.63 11.04
CA GLU A 738 -29.00 -25.15 9.78
C GLU A 738 -28.73 -23.62 9.85
N VAL A 739 -27.66 -23.19 9.18
CA VAL A 739 -27.29 -21.80 8.94
C VAL A 739 -27.04 -21.60 7.44
N LYS A 740 -27.54 -20.53 6.87
CA LYS A 740 -27.27 -20.15 5.48
C LYS A 740 -26.07 -19.20 5.40
N LEU A 741 -25.17 -19.51 4.48
CA LEU A 741 -23.93 -18.78 4.26
C LEU A 741 -23.93 -18.19 2.85
N SER A 742 -23.70 -16.90 2.76
CA SER A 742 -23.53 -16.17 1.50
C SER A 742 -22.06 -16.19 1.06
N HIS A 743 -21.81 -15.92 -0.20
CA HIS A 743 -20.47 -15.79 -0.77
C HIS A 743 -20.47 -14.88 -2.00
N THR A 744 -19.30 -14.44 -2.41
CA THR A 744 -19.10 -13.56 -3.56
C THR A 744 -18.32 -14.22 -4.69
N PHE A 745 -18.33 -15.57 -4.79
CA PHE A 745 -17.66 -16.29 -5.86
C PHE A 745 -18.33 -16.02 -7.22
N ASN A 746 -17.52 -15.72 -8.22
CA ASN A 746 -17.90 -15.81 -9.63
C ASN A 746 -17.54 -17.20 -10.20
N ALA A 747 -17.94 -17.48 -11.45
CA ALA A 747 -17.72 -18.79 -12.08
C ALA A 747 -16.22 -19.18 -12.16
N GLY A 748 -15.34 -18.23 -12.51
CA GLY A 748 -13.91 -18.48 -12.57
C GLY A 748 -13.29 -18.78 -11.20
N GLN A 749 -13.75 -18.10 -10.17
CA GLN A 749 -13.29 -18.32 -8.79
C GLN A 749 -13.78 -19.67 -8.22
N ILE A 750 -14.94 -20.14 -8.64
CA ILE A 750 -15.42 -21.51 -8.33
C ILE A 750 -14.46 -22.56 -8.93
N GLU A 751 -13.97 -22.33 -10.15
CA GLU A 751 -12.96 -23.21 -10.75
C GLU A 751 -11.62 -23.18 -9.99
N TRP A 752 -11.21 -22.02 -9.43
CA TRP A 752 -10.05 -21.97 -8.53
C TRP A 752 -10.22 -22.88 -7.32
N PHE A 753 -11.37 -22.82 -6.68
CA PHE A 753 -11.68 -23.69 -5.55
C PHE A 753 -11.63 -25.18 -5.94
N LYS A 754 -12.27 -25.58 -7.06
CA LYS A 754 -12.26 -26.96 -7.55
C LYS A 754 -10.86 -27.46 -7.89
N ASN A 755 -10.03 -26.63 -8.52
CA ASN A 755 -8.66 -26.97 -8.89
C ASN A 755 -7.66 -26.85 -7.71
N GLY A 756 -8.09 -26.43 -6.52
CA GLY A 756 -7.27 -26.31 -5.31
C GLY A 756 -6.59 -24.96 -5.14
N SER A 757 -6.44 -24.15 -6.20
CA SER A 757 -6.00 -22.76 -6.16
C SER A 757 -6.15 -22.09 -7.54
N ALA A 758 -6.03 -20.75 -7.59
CA ALA A 758 -5.93 -20.00 -8.83
C ALA A 758 -4.68 -20.43 -9.64
N LEU A 759 -3.55 -20.62 -8.97
CA LEU A 759 -2.29 -21.05 -9.59
C LEU A 759 -2.38 -22.44 -10.21
N ASN A 760 -3.05 -23.37 -9.56
CA ASN A 760 -3.29 -24.70 -10.14
C ASN A 760 -4.14 -24.60 -11.42
N THR A 761 -5.15 -23.74 -11.42
CA THR A 761 -5.99 -23.49 -12.60
C THR A 761 -5.14 -22.92 -13.74
N MET A 762 -4.28 -21.97 -13.45
CA MET A 762 -3.33 -21.39 -14.42
C MET A 762 -2.35 -22.44 -14.96
N ALA A 763 -1.73 -23.23 -14.09
CA ALA A 763 -0.78 -24.26 -14.48
C ALA A 763 -1.44 -25.35 -15.37
N LYS A 764 -2.74 -25.65 -15.16
CA LYS A 764 -3.51 -26.53 -16.05
C LYS A 764 -3.76 -25.90 -17.43
N ALA A 765 -4.04 -24.60 -17.48
CA ALA A 765 -4.30 -23.90 -18.73
C ALA A 765 -3.04 -23.72 -19.61
N ASN A 766 -1.84 -23.73 -19.00
CA ASN A 766 -0.55 -23.59 -19.67
C ASN A 766 0.07 -24.94 -20.11
N LYS A 767 -0.52 -26.06 -19.72
CA LYS A 767 -0.18 -27.42 -20.20
C LYS A 767 -0.99 -27.79 -21.44
#